data_e903dba5f1d51a9be6b19035e432636a
#
_entry.id   e903dba5f1d51a9be6b19035e432636a
#
_cell.length_a   1.000
_cell.length_b   1.000
_cell.length_c   1.000
_cell.angle_alpha   90.00
_cell.angle_beta   90.00
_cell.angle_gamma   90.00
#
_symmetry.space_group_name_H-M   'P 1'
#
loop_
_entity.id
_entity.type
_entity.pdbx_description
1 polymer ?
#
loop_
_entity_poly.entity_id
_entity_poly.type
_entity_poly.pdbx_seq_one_letter_code
_entity_poly.pdbx_strand_id
1 'polypeptide(L)'
;MAKKKIKGTRILAAILTAAMVFTSTPYTALAAESEAGYVTVQNEIEQTGQADDGTGNNGNNGENGGKGNNGAGDFSDGSDETGDIPGNSGDNRDNGGSGNAGDVSGGTGDISDNNGGTGETGDVSDGDGETGDVSGPDSEVSVSGNDIVVYGAAATATGTLTVEGNSGSYSYDAEIDVITVKNGAELTFHSAKGYGAKNPSKTRIFVEKDAKATLTLDGVYINVSDKAASPLEIADDSTGAVSVVLKDSNALTAGEKAAGIQKNGTADGTLTISGSGALTAQGGKYGAGIGSGYEKAGSNISISGGEVTATGGYGGAGIGGGMYGAGSSITISGGMVTTTGGNGGAGIGSGYHESASNISISGGTVIAKGGYNGAGIGGGKNGAGSSITISGGMVTTTGGAYGAGIGGGYYGVGSNITISGGTVTATGGENAAGIGGGDSRDGNDITISGGTVTATEGYGGAGIGGGNWGSTGKVTITGGSVKTTNGALTGVTNGTDEVYCTVVDLTEEFGIEAAVTDVGETAYGMKDVMTDADGKIYMYLPAGETSILLGMYYYTGTVSAEAGADNRLTRGKCRYDLLVLGDPAYYERNEIPQGILIKDGANLTIKSGNGYGKDNYSQTRIEIEKDASVTLTLDGTYIDTIDTTDSPILIPENSTGNVNIILKGENGLKAGRYYAAIQKDGDAENIGTLTISGDGALIAQGGKQGAGIGGGHEKAGNNIVISGGEVTATGGEYAAGIGGGMYGSGSSITISGGTVTATGGESGAGVGSGYYESGSNITISGGTVIAQGGNQGAGIGGGKSGAGNNIDISGGTVIATATAGDHGATGAGIGGGYAGMGNNITISGGTVTATSTATGEYGCAGAGIGGGYACMGIGITISGGTVTALSTADEAYWEGYGIGSGCSTGISGPEIYGGNIKASRLSGVLGKDGDELHEAYLARADLLLLAGKNAALGNPVLQTYNKKTGETKTLSYNLKDVCTMEDGYLYM
;
A
#
# COMPACT_ATOMS: atom_id res chain seq x y z
N MET A 1 19.42 -62.90 -8.92
CA MET A 1 18.37 -62.39 -9.78
C MET A 1 17.92 -61.05 -9.22
N ALA A 2 18.63 -60.00 -9.45
CA ALA A 2 18.27 -58.69 -8.99
C ALA A 2 18.85 -57.63 -9.94
N LYS A 3 18.16 -57.42 -11.07
CA LYS A 3 18.52 -56.36 -12.07
C LYS A 3 17.41 -56.15 -13.12
N LYS A 4 16.15 -56.04 -12.73
CA LYS A 4 15.07 -55.74 -13.73
C LYS A 4 13.92 -54.85 -13.22
N LYS A 5 14.07 -54.11 -12.12
CA LYS A 5 12.98 -53.29 -11.55
C LYS A 5 13.19 -51.74 -11.61
N ILE A 6 14.13 -51.23 -12.40
CA ILE A 6 14.42 -49.83 -12.48
C ILE A 6 14.13 -49.19 -13.86
N LYS A 7 13.51 -49.90 -14.79
CA LYS A 7 13.20 -49.30 -16.10
C LYS A 7 11.73 -48.87 -16.30
N GLY A 8 10.79 -49.30 -15.45
CA GLY A 8 9.37 -48.95 -15.61
C GLY A 8 9.04 -47.53 -15.14
N THR A 9 9.56 -47.11 -14.01
CA THR A 9 9.24 -45.82 -13.38
C THR A 9 9.85 -44.62 -14.11
N ARG A 10 10.98 -44.82 -14.79
CA ARG A 10 11.59 -43.75 -15.62
C ARG A 10 10.93 -43.57 -16.98
N ILE A 11 10.23 -44.56 -17.49
CA ILE A 11 9.52 -44.49 -18.76
C ILE A 11 8.15 -43.79 -18.54
N LEU A 12 7.52 -44.05 -17.41
CA LEU A 12 6.26 -43.37 -17.05
C LEU A 12 6.46 -41.85 -16.77
N ALA A 13 7.55 -41.49 -16.09
CA ALA A 13 7.93 -40.09 -15.88
C ALA A 13 8.31 -39.36 -17.18
N ALA A 14 8.93 -40.06 -18.13
CA ALA A 14 9.26 -39.52 -19.44
C ALA A 14 8.06 -39.34 -20.36
N ILE A 15 7.05 -40.20 -20.22
CA ILE A 15 5.79 -40.08 -21.00
C ILE A 15 4.90 -38.96 -20.42
N LEU A 16 4.86 -38.80 -19.11
CA LEU A 16 4.16 -37.66 -18.48
C LEU A 16 4.85 -36.32 -18.82
N THR A 17 6.18 -36.26 -18.84
CA THR A 17 6.91 -35.04 -19.22
C THR A 17 6.75 -34.70 -20.70
N ALA A 18 6.64 -35.70 -21.58
CA ALA A 18 6.38 -35.50 -22.99
C ALA A 18 4.93 -35.06 -23.28
N ALA A 19 3.95 -35.55 -22.49
CA ALA A 19 2.57 -35.08 -22.59
C ALA A 19 2.38 -33.65 -22.13
N MET A 20 3.17 -33.19 -21.15
CA MET A 20 3.15 -31.78 -20.70
C MET A 20 3.78 -30.79 -21.68
N VAL A 21 4.71 -31.25 -22.54
CA VAL A 21 5.38 -30.36 -23.51
C VAL A 21 4.60 -30.17 -24.79
N PHE A 22 3.61 -31.05 -25.11
CA PHE A 22 2.84 -30.97 -26.34
C PHE A 22 1.46 -30.29 -26.23
N THR A 23 1.03 -29.86 -25.04
CA THR A 23 -0.27 -29.20 -24.86
C THR A 23 -0.21 -27.68 -24.59
N SER A 24 0.99 -27.06 -24.69
CA SER A 24 1.14 -25.61 -24.50
C SER A 24 1.54 -24.87 -25.76
N THR A 25 0.76 -24.93 -26.82
CA THR A 25 0.83 -23.97 -27.93
C THR A 25 -0.53 -23.35 -28.16
N PRO A 26 -0.71 -22.06 -27.85
CA PRO A 26 -1.90 -21.37 -28.31
C PRO A 26 -1.76 -21.01 -29.80
N TYR A 27 -2.79 -21.29 -30.53
CA TYR A 27 -2.97 -20.83 -31.89
C TYR A 27 -3.08 -19.30 -31.91
N THR A 28 -2.10 -18.62 -32.52
CA THR A 28 -2.36 -17.39 -33.27
C THR A 28 -1.53 -17.42 -34.53
N ALA A 29 -2.23 -17.33 -35.63
CA ALA A 29 -1.69 -17.28 -36.94
C ALA A 29 -1.37 -15.84 -37.37
N LEU A 30 -0.30 -15.76 -38.14
CA LEU A 30 0.04 -14.79 -39.22
C LEU A 30 -0.06 -13.28 -38.94
N ALA A 31 1.09 -12.61 -38.94
CA ALA A 31 1.58 -11.85 -40.10
C ALA A 31 2.84 -11.05 -39.79
N ALA A 32 3.76 -11.11 -40.75
CA ALA A 32 4.75 -10.13 -41.21
C ALA A 32 6.02 -9.90 -40.42
N GLU A 33 7.06 -10.40 -41.05
CA GLU A 33 8.46 -9.91 -41.23
C GLU A 33 8.90 -8.59 -40.63
N SER A 34 10.03 -8.59 -39.86
CA SER A 34 11.31 -8.05 -40.35
C SER A 34 12.37 -7.99 -39.23
N GLU A 35 13.55 -8.44 -39.61
CA GLU A 35 14.93 -8.06 -39.23
C GLU A 35 15.48 -8.30 -37.83
N ALA A 36 16.34 -9.32 -37.79
CA ALA A 36 17.74 -9.39 -37.36
C ALA A 36 18.21 -8.73 -36.05
N GLY A 37 18.69 -9.58 -35.14
CA GLY A 37 19.59 -9.20 -34.05
C GLY A 37 20.10 -10.43 -33.31
N TYR A 38 21.30 -10.93 -33.71
CA TYR A 38 21.98 -12.03 -33.03
C TYR A 38 22.45 -11.64 -31.64
N VAL A 39 22.18 -12.47 -30.65
CA VAL A 39 22.91 -12.51 -29.38
C VAL A 39 23.40 -13.94 -29.16
N THR A 40 24.70 -14.09 -29.18
CA THR A 40 25.45 -15.31 -28.90
C THR A 40 25.50 -15.59 -27.40
N VAL A 41 25.08 -16.75 -26.97
CA VAL A 41 25.33 -17.26 -25.61
C VAL A 41 26.45 -18.29 -25.72
N GLN A 42 27.59 -18.01 -25.09
CA GLN A 42 28.66 -18.96 -24.92
C GLN A 42 28.41 -19.86 -23.71
N ASN A 43 28.36 -21.16 -23.94
CA ASN A 43 28.44 -22.18 -22.91
C ASN A 43 29.91 -22.53 -22.66
N GLU A 44 30.41 -22.37 -21.47
CA GLU A 44 31.65 -23.00 -21.03
C GLU A 44 31.33 -24.33 -20.34
N ILE A 45 31.89 -25.38 -20.88
CA ILE A 45 31.91 -26.74 -20.32
C ILE A 45 33.29 -26.93 -19.70
N GLU A 46 33.36 -27.10 -18.40
CA GLU A 46 34.59 -27.61 -17.76
C GLU A 46 34.64 -29.13 -17.87
N GLN A 47 35.69 -29.61 -18.51
CA GLN A 47 36.11 -31.01 -18.48
C GLN A 47 37.22 -31.21 -17.44
N THR A 48 36.98 -32.13 -16.54
CA THR A 48 38.01 -32.72 -15.65
C THR A 48 38.92 -33.66 -16.40
N GLY A 49 40.23 -33.48 -16.25
CA GLY A 49 41.26 -34.40 -16.67
C GLY A 49 42.31 -34.60 -15.59
N GLN A 50 42.50 -35.86 -15.23
CA GLN A 50 43.44 -36.44 -14.27
C GLN A 50 44.86 -36.48 -14.82
N ALA A 51 45.88 -36.35 -13.96
CA ALA A 51 47.03 -37.24 -13.78
C ALA A 51 48.15 -36.50 -13.03
N ASP A 52 48.48 -37.00 -11.95
CA ASP A 52 49.64 -37.82 -11.50
C ASP A 52 51.00 -37.10 -11.30
N ASP A 53 51.49 -37.34 -10.13
CA ASP A 53 52.78 -37.79 -9.66
C ASP A 53 53.73 -36.79 -8.96
N GLY A 54 54.10 -37.19 -7.74
CA GLY A 54 55.50 -37.12 -7.34
C GLY A 54 55.84 -36.42 -6.02
N THR A 55 55.93 -37.21 -4.96
CA THR A 55 56.99 -37.16 -3.91
C THR A 55 57.16 -35.87 -3.10
N GLY A 56 57.23 -35.87 -1.82
CA GLY A 56 57.78 -36.71 -0.79
C GLY A 56 57.94 -35.96 0.53
N ASN A 57 57.60 -36.66 1.53
CA ASN A 57 58.34 -36.92 2.77
C ASN A 57 58.39 -35.94 3.94
N ASN A 58 58.01 -36.52 5.05
CA ASN A 58 58.47 -36.38 6.46
C ASN A 58 58.11 -35.08 7.22
N GLY A 59 57.66 -35.17 8.41
CA GLY A 59 57.69 -36.14 9.49
C GLY A 59 57.18 -35.52 10.78
N ASN A 60 56.48 -36.36 11.41
CA ASN A 60 56.58 -36.81 12.82
C ASN A 60 56.17 -35.92 13.99
N ASN A 61 55.32 -36.56 14.76
CA ASN A 61 55.26 -36.69 16.25
C ASN A 61 54.78 -35.48 17.05
N GLY A 62 53.94 -35.66 17.96
CA GLY A 62 53.49 -36.74 18.83
C GLY A 62 52.55 -36.17 19.88
N GLU A 63 51.63 -36.99 20.10
CA GLU A 63 51.16 -37.56 21.37
C GLU A 63 50.81 -36.71 22.58
N ASN A 64 49.61 -37.01 23.00
CA ASN A 64 49.15 -37.34 24.40
C ASN A 64 48.61 -36.15 25.20
N GLY A 65 47.43 -36.18 25.73
CA GLY A 65 46.72 -37.23 26.42
C GLY A 65 46.12 -36.64 27.68
N GLY A 66 44.94 -37.10 28.04
CA GLY A 66 44.52 -37.14 29.40
C GLY A 66 43.30 -36.30 29.80
N LYS A 67 42.12 -36.79 29.72
CA LYS A 67 41.23 -37.38 30.79
C LYS A 67 41.09 -36.61 32.07
N GLY A 68 39.78 -36.39 32.44
CA GLY A 68 39.29 -36.49 33.80
C GLY A 68 38.50 -35.28 34.25
N ASN A 69 37.31 -35.30 34.35
CA ASN A 69 36.26 -35.96 35.12
C ASN A 69 35.87 -35.17 36.38
N ASN A 70 34.59 -34.89 36.49
CA ASN A 70 33.70 -34.86 37.64
C ASN A 70 33.86 -33.81 38.74
N GLY A 71 32.74 -33.27 39.11
CA GLY A 71 32.47 -32.96 40.53
C GLY A 71 31.39 -31.93 40.76
N ALA A 72 30.27 -32.45 41.07
CA ALA A 72 29.05 -31.76 41.61
C ALA A 72 29.28 -31.18 43.03
N GLY A 73 28.33 -30.32 43.42
CA GLY A 73 28.08 -29.95 44.84
C GLY A 73 27.78 -28.48 44.93
N ASP A 74 26.66 -28.03 45.10
CA ASP A 74 25.53 -28.07 46.00
C ASP A 74 25.73 -27.28 47.30
N PHE A 75 24.69 -26.61 47.74
CA PHE A 75 24.39 -25.96 49.05
C PHE A 75 24.93 -24.53 49.27
N SER A 76 24.11 -23.59 49.50
CA SER A 76 22.99 -23.21 50.38
C SER A 76 23.34 -22.01 51.25
N ASP A 77 22.36 -21.17 51.34
CA ASP A 77 21.88 -20.45 52.54
C ASP A 77 22.63 -19.32 53.19
N GLY A 78 21.86 -18.32 53.50
CA GLY A 78 21.97 -17.57 54.75
C GLY A 78 21.93 -16.05 54.68
N SER A 79 20.78 -15.52 54.74
CA SER A 79 20.18 -14.65 55.77
C SER A 79 20.89 -13.33 56.16
N ASP A 80 20.03 -12.35 56.20
CA ASP A 80 19.75 -11.29 57.22
C ASP A 80 20.76 -10.15 57.41
N GLU A 81 20.35 -9.07 57.57
CA GLU A 81 19.49 -8.16 58.35
C GLU A 81 19.91 -6.67 58.25
N THR A 82 18.88 -5.88 58.22
CA THR A 82 18.59 -4.66 59.01
C THR A 82 19.37 -3.34 58.90
N GLY A 83 18.53 -2.34 58.79
CA GLY A 83 18.57 -1.10 59.57
C GLY A 83 19.06 0.14 58.84
N ASP A 84 18.57 1.29 58.92
CA ASP A 84 17.46 1.93 59.63
C ASP A 84 17.28 3.35 59.06
N ILE A 85 16.08 3.85 59.21
CA ILE A 85 15.62 5.24 58.93
C ILE A 85 16.04 6.14 60.13
N PRO A 86 16.20 7.47 59.99
CA PRO A 86 15.13 8.44 60.20
C PRO A 86 15.30 9.74 59.34
N GLY A 87 14.31 10.57 58.98
CA GLY A 87 13.12 10.98 59.69
C GLY A 87 12.99 12.49 59.66
N ASN A 88 11.83 12.90 59.36
CA ASN A 88 11.09 14.07 59.92
C ASN A 88 11.21 15.43 59.25
N SER A 89 10.15 15.97 58.87
CA SER A 89 8.95 16.63 59.39
C SER A 89 8.90 18.08 58.89
N GLY A 90 7.85 18.68 58.57
CA GLY A 90 6.56 18.90 59.00
C GLY A 90 5.90 19.97 58.20
N ASP A 91 4.63 19.83 58.05
CA ASP A 91 3.50 20.58 58.57
C ASP A 91 3.38 22.06 58.15
N ASN A 92 2.32 22.60 57.74
CA ASN A 92 0.93 22.52 58.13
C ASN A 92 0.05 23.44 57.21
N ARG A 93 -1.13 22.97 56.85
CA ARG A 93 -2.46 23.56 57.07
C ARG A 93 -2.77 24.95 56.43
N ASP A 94 -3.89 25.26 55.95
CA ASP A 94 -5.26 24.79 56.15
C ASP A 94 -6.21 25.49 55.20
N ASN A 95 -7.27 24.78 54.89
CA ASN A 95 -8.70 25.19 54.84
C ASN A 95 -9.21 26.02 53.65
N GLY A 96 -10.22 25.67 53.03
CA GLY A 96 -11.54 25.18 53.24
C GLY A 96 -12.42 25.94 52.25
N GLY A 97 -13.43 25.50 51.65
CA GLY A 97 -14.46 24.62 51.89
C GLY A 97 -15.60 24.89 50.92
N SER A 98 -16.28 23.86 50.57
CA SER A 98 -17.70 23.72 50.40
C SER A 98 -18.41 24.61 49.31
N GLY A 99 -19.30 24.11 48.49
CA GLY A 99 -20.07 22.91 48.48
C GLY A 99 -21.22 23.04 47.49
N ASN A 100 -21.70 21.89 47.13
CA ASN A 100 -23.04 21.48 46.72
C ASN A 100 -23.57 21.87 45.33
N ALA A 101 -23.74 20.90 44.46
CA ALA A 101 -24.80 19.90 44.39
C ALA A 101 -26.16 20.42 43.89
N GLY A 102 -26.65 19.87 42.88
CA GLY A 102 -28.03 19.99 42.42
C GLY A 102 -28.28 19.30 41.11
N ASP A 103 -28.58 18.05 41.24
CA ASP A 103 -29.23 17.08 40.38
C ASP A 103 -30.52 17.61 39.75
N VAL A 104 -30.95 17.07 38.65
CA VAL A 104 -32.20 16.34 38.38
C VAL A 104 -32.61 16.41 36.91
N SER A 105 -32.47 15.28 36.29
CA SER A 105 -33.38 14.42 35.52
C SER A 105 -34.44 15.03 34.55
N GLY A 106 -34.45 14.35 33.41
CA GLY A 106 -35.65 13.68 32.97
C GLY A 106 -36.31 14.12 31.68
N GLY A 107 -36.48 13.15 30.81
CA GLY A 107 -37.71 13.00 30.05
C GLY A 107 -37.59 12.93 28.52
N THR A 108 -37.37 11.80 28.02
CA THR A 108 -38.12 11.03 26.98
C THR A 108 -39.20 11.77 26.15
N GLY A 109 -39.22 11.48 24.88
CA GLY A 109 -40.39 11.60 24.01
C GLY A 109 -40.09 11.37 22.55
N ASP A 110 -40.38 10.17 22.17
CA ASP A 110 -40.49 9.60 20.81
C ASP A 110 -41.52 10.31 19.94
N ILE A 111 -41.47 10.04 18.68
CA ILE A 111 -42.46 9.59 17.67
C ILE A 111 -42.26 10.32 16.33
N SER A 112 -41.70 9.59 15.36
CA SER A 112 -42.27 8.93 14.17
C SER A 112 -43.10 9.80 13.23
N ASP A 113 -42.75 9.63 12.07
CA ASP A 113 -43.31 9.09 10.84
C ASP A 113 -43.52 10.07 9.66
N ASN A 114 -42.92 9.74 8.63
CA ASN A 114 -43.44 9.15 7.38
C ASN A 114 -43.70 10.05 6.17
N ASN A 115 -43.14 9.55 5.07
CA ASN A 115 -43.62 9.56 3.67
C ASN A 115 -43.52 10.88 2.87
N GLY A 116 -42.89 10.86 1.73
CA GLY A 116 -42.94 9.96 0.60
C GLY A 116 -43.21 10.75 -0.67
N GLY A 117 -42.52 10.38 -1.73
CA GLY A 117 -43.05 10.57 -3.07
C GLY A 117 -42.28 11.47 -4.04
N THR A 118 -41.41 10.87 -4.78
CA THR A 118 -41.43 10.65 -6.25
C THR A 118 -41.63 11.83 -7.18
N GLY A 119 -40.74 11.91 -8.16
CA GLY A 119 -41.11 12.08 -9.56
C GLY A 119 -40.41 13.25 -10.24
N GLU A 120 -39.47 12.95 -10.97
CA GLU A 120 -39.27 12.89 -12.42
C GLU A 120 -39.09 14.22 -13.18
N THR A 121 -37.96 14.31 -13.79
CA THR A 121 -37.58 14.62 -15.18
C THR A 121 -38.19 15.81 -15.90
N GLY A 122 -37.32 16.52 -16.60
CA GLY A 122 -37.73 17.35 -17.74
C GLY A 122 -36.65 18.30 -18.21
N ASP A 123 -36.03 17.88 -19.21
CA ASP A 123 -34.99 18.44 -20.09
C ASP A 123 -35.48 19.67 -20.90
N VAL A 124 -34.55 20.42 -21.45
CA VAL A 124 -34.46 21.06 -22.76
C VAL A 124 -34.64 22.58 -22.90
N SER A 125 -33.52 23.17 -23.29
CA SER A 125 -33.17 24.05 -24.40
C SER A 125 -33.53 25.54 -24.45
N ASP A 126 -32.44 26.23 -24.73
CA ASP A 126 -32.20 27.34 -25.70
C ASP A 126 -33.23 28.44 -25.94
N GLY A 127 -32.75 29.62 -25.94
CA GLY A 127 -33.39 30.74 -26.68
C GLY A 127 -32.86 32.14 -26.36
N ASP A 128 -32.09 32.64 -27.27
CA ASP A 128 -31.61 34.02 -27.39
C ASP A 128 -32.66 35.13 -27.30
N GLY A 129 -32.22 36.34 -26.91
CA GLY A 129 -32.83 37.55 -27.41
C GLY A 129 -32.95 38.75 -26.53
N GLU A 130 -32.04 39.67 -26.71
CA GLU A 130 -32.16 41.11 -26.77
C GLU A 130 -33.01 41.97 -25.79
N THR A 131 -32.27 42.92 -25.23
CA THR A 131 -32.58 44.38 -25.05
C THR A 131 -33.90 44.83 -24.45
N GLY A 132 -33.79 45.70 -23.48
CA GLY A 132 -34.87 46.59 -23.07
C GLY A 132 -34.62 47.36 -21.79
N ASP A 133 -34.05 48.54 -21.91
CA ASP A 133 -34.03 49.63 -20.94
C ASP A 133 -35.42 50.02 -20.52
N VAL A 134 -35.72 50.21 -19.20
CA VAL A 134 -36.65 51.25 -18.65
C VAL A 134 -36.48 51.41 -17.17
N SER A 135 -36.37 52.66 -16.77
CA SER A 135 -36.31 53.35 -15.51
C SER A 135 -37.40 53.08 -14.48
N GLY A 136 -37.03 53.01 -13.15
CA GLY A 136 -37.62 53.61 -11.97
C GLY A 136 -39.06 53.29 -11.58
N PRO A 137 -39.49 53.74 -10.38
CA PRO A 137 -39.10 53.44 -9.03
C PRO A 137 -40.23 52.80 -8.19
N ASP A 138 -39.97 52.55 -6.91
CA ASP A 138 -40.89 52.26 -5.82
C ASP A 138 -41.66 50.93 -5.84
N SER A 139 -41.40 50.11 -4.83
CA SER A 139 -42.52 49.46 -4.12
C SER A 139 -42.07 48.82 -2.82
N GLU A 140 -42.66 49.24 -1.84
CA GLU A 140 -43.11 48.70 -0.56
C GLU A 140 -42.75 47.28 -0.17
N VAL A 141 -42.20 47.19 1.02
CA VAL A 141 -41.90 46.00 1.82
C VAL A 141 -43.18 45.48 2.48
N SER A 142 -43.47 44.21 2.28
CA SER A 142 -44.36 43.48 3.18
C SER A 142 -43.55 42.50 4.04
N VAL A 143 -43.61 42.74 5.35
CA VAL A 143 -42.94 41.88 6.37
C VAL A 143 -43.90 40.77 6.77
N SER A 144 -43.38 39.54 6.74
CA SER A 144 -43.97 38.40 7.48
C SER A 144 -42.87 37.44 7.91
N GLY A 145 -42.63 37.39 9.23
CA GLY A 145 -41.97 36.29 9.93
C GLY A 145 -40.48 36.42 10.15
N ASN A 146 -40.14 36.59 11.39
CA ASN A 146 -38.85 36.55 12.07
C ASN A 146 -37.69 35.85 11.35
N ASP A 147 -36.94 36.60 10.58
CA ASP A 147 -35.50 36.40 10.37
C ASP A 147 -34.88 37.78 10.17
N ILE A 148 -34.08 38.20 11.12
CA ILE A 148 -33.32 39.46 11.02
C ILE A 148 -32.16 39.16 10.07
N VAL A 149 -32.33 39.41 8.79
CA VAL A 149 -31.25 39.55 7.87
C VAL A 149 -30.65 40.93 8.07
N VAL A 150 -29.53 41.04 8.75
CA VAL A 150 -28.72 42.24 8.80
C VAL A 150 -28.15 42.49 7.42
N TYR A 151 -28.77 43.34 6.63
CA TYR A 151 -28.17 43.90 5.44
C TYR A 151 -26.96 44.73 5.88
N GLY A 152 -25.77 44.43 5.38
CA GLY A 152 -24.57 45.22 5.56
C GLY A 152 -24.87 46.69 5.25
N ALA A 153 -24.31 47.58 6.08
CA ALA A 153 -24.44 49.03 5.86
C ALA A 153 -24.02 49.39 4.43
N ALA A 154 -24.76 50.24 3.76
CA ALA A 154 -24.48 50.66 2.40
C ALA A 154 -23.05 51.20 2.29
N ALA A 155 -22.31 50.75 1.28
CA ALA A 155 -20.94 51.17 1.01
C ALA A 155 -20.88 52.69 0.81
N THR A 156 -20.06 53.39 1.59
CA THR A 156 -19.89 54.82 1.49
C THR A 156 -18.58 55.16 0.79
N ALA A 157 -18.64 55.90 -0.29
CA ALA A 157 -17.42 56.42 -0.99
C ALA A 157 -16.71 57.44 -0.08
N THR A 158 -15.45 57.15 0.26
CA THR A 158 -14.64 57.95 1.17
C THR A 158 -13.31 58.20 0.48
N GLY A 159 -13.20 59.38 -0.15
CA GLY A 159 -12.12 59.64 -1.04
C GLY A 159 -12.11 58.78 -2.30
N THR A 160 -11.00 58.06 -2.53
CA THR A 160 -10.85 57.11 -3.67
C THR A 160 -10.97 55.63 -3.23
N LEU A 161 -11.47 55.39 -2.00
CA LEU A 161 -11.84 54.08 -1.47
C LEU A 161 -13.34 54.02 -1.15
N THR A 162 -13.91 52.83 -1.14
CA THR A 162 -15.25 52.54 -0.63
C THR A 162 -15.09 51.80 0.68
N VAL A 163 -15.81 52.17 1.72
CA VAL A 163 -15.79 51.53 3.03
C VAL A 163 -17.15 50.96 3.34
N GLU A 164 -17.20 49.70 3.65
CA GLU A 164 -18.39 49.00 4.15
C GLU A 164 -18.23 48.73 5.66
N GLY A 165 -19.25 48.90 6.42
CA GLY A 165 -19.27 48.69 7.86
C GLY A 165 -19.91 49.87 8.62
N ASN A 166 -19.79 49.89 9.94
CA ASN A 166 -20.37 50.93 10.78
C ASN A 166 -19.67 52.29 10.57
N SER A 167 -20.41 53.27 10.06
CA SER A 167 -19.92 54.63 9.82
C SER A 167 -19.36 55.36 11.05
N GLY A 168 -19.76 54.91 12.26
CA GLY A 168 -19.20 55.43 13.51
C GLY A 168 -17.83 54.88 13.85
N SER A 169 -17.41 53.80 13.21
CA SER A 169 -16.14 53.10 13.44
C SER A 169 -14.96 53.67 12.63
N TYR A 170 -15.19 54.68 11.83
CA TYR A 170 -14.13 55.39 11.08
C TYR A 170 -14.50 56.85 10.89
N SER A 171 -13.52 57.65 10.49
CA SER A 171 -13.71 59.04 10.00
C SER A 171 -12.83 59.27 8.78
N TYR A 172 -13.26 60.15 7.87
CA TYR A 172 -12.48 60.54 6.69
C TYR A 172 -12.14 62.00 6.74
N ASP A 173 -10.85 62.29 6.62
CA ASP A 173 -10.36 63.66 6.52
C ASP A 173 -9.97 63.94 5.04
N ALA A 174 -10.76 64.81 4.40
CA ALA A 174 -10.58 65.13 2.97
C ALA A 174 -9.42 66.07 2.70
N GLU A 175 -8.91 66.79 3.73
CA GLU A 175 -7.77 67.69 3.56
C GLU A 175 -6.43 66.96 3.42
N ILE A 176 -6.28 65.86 4.21
CA ILE A 176 -5.08 65.04 4.20
C ILE A 176 -5.28 63.66 3.48
N ASP A 177 -6.51 63.42 3.01
CA ASP A 177 -6.93 62.21 2.28
C ASP A 177 -6.63 60.89 3.06
N VAL A 178 -7.17 60.83 4.33
CA VAL A 178 -6.93 59.74 5.26
C VAL A 178 -8.26 59.24 5.87
N ILE A 179 -8.44 57.95 5.83
CA ILE A 179 -9.49 57.25 6.59
C ILE A 179 -8.88 56.83 7.92
N THR A 180 -9.41 57.35 9.03
CA THR A 180 -8.98 56.98 10.37
C THR A 180 -9.90 55.92 10.92
N VAL A 181 -9.35 54.75 11.24
CA VAL A 181 -10.04 53.55 11.81
C VAL A 181 -9.98 53.64 13.32
N LYS A 182 -11.15 53.52 13.98
CA LYS A 182 -11.32 53.62 15.42
C LYS A 182 -11.34 52.26 16.11
N ASN A 183 -11.20 52.24 17.42
CA ASN A 183 -11.26 51.03 18.21
C ASN A 183 -12.59 50.25 18.03
N GLY A 184 -12.52 48.93 17.88
CA GLY A 184 -13.67 48.06 17.67
C GLY A 184 -14.21 48.04 16.22
N ALA A 185 -13.45 48.60 15.28
CA ALA A 185 -13.86 48.63 13.87
C ALA A 185 -13.80 47.25 13.19
N GLU A 186 -14.85 46.96 12.45
CA GLU A 186 -14.91 45.83 11.48
C GLU A 186 -15.32 46.44 10.12
N LEU A 187 -14.36 46.62 9.23
CA LEU A 187 -14.51 47.36 7.99
C LEU A 187 -14.02 46.57 6.79
N THR A 188 -14.75 46.68 5.67
CA THR A 188 -14.29 46.16 4.37
C THR A 188 -13.95 47.36 3.47
N PHE A 189 -12.77 47.33 2.89
CA PHE A 189 -12.27 48.33 1.97
C PHE A 189 -12.24 47.85 0.56
N HIS A 190 -12.68 48.63 -0.41
CA HIS A 190 -12.59 48.42 -1.83
C HIS A 190 -12.02 49.66 -2.52
N SER A 191 -11.31 49.48 -3.65
CA SER A 191 -11.02 50.60 -4.52
C SER A 191 -12.34 51.15 -5.12
N ALA A 192 -12.56 52.48 -5.03
CA ALA A 192 -13.78 53.09 -5.57
C ALA A 192 -13.82 52.99 -7.11
N LYS A 193 -15.01 53.13 -7.71
CA LYS A 193 -15.21 53.05 -9.15
C LYS A 193 -14.23 53.92 -9.91
N GLY A 194 -13.46 53.33 -10.81
CA GLY A 194 -12.40 54.01 -11.61
C GLY A 194 -11.02 53.93 -11.00
N TYR A 195 -10.90 53.38 -9.81
CA TYR A 195 -9.62 53.08 -9.17
C TYR A 195 -9.36 51.56 -9.14
N GLY A 196 -8.10 51.17 -9.12
CA GLY A 196 -7.66 49.78 -9.15
C GLY A 196 -6.19 49.69 -9.54
N ALA A 197 -5.74 48.51 -10.02
CA ALA A 197 -4.32 48.25 -10.36
C ALA A 197 -3.70 49.24 -11.35
N LYS A 198 -4.46 49.74 -12.34
CA LYS A 198 -3.99 50.71 -13.36
C LYS A 198 -4.08 52.15 -12.89
N ASN A 199 -4.92 52.45 -11.91
CA ASN A 199 -5.13 53.79 -11.36
C ASN A 199 -5.34 53.64 -9.84
N PRO A 200 -4.25 53.44 -9.06
CA PRO A 200 -4.34 53.21 -7.63
C PRO A 200 -4.83 54.44 -6.86
N SER A 201 -5.53 54.19 -5.75
CA SER A 201 -5.97 55.19 -4.80
C SER A 201 -4.79 55.97 -4.17
N LYS A 202 -5.01 57.21 -3.76
CA LYS A 202 -4.11 58.02 -2.94
C LYS A 202 -4.61 58.16 -1.51
N THR A 203 -5.84 57.73 -1.23
CA THR A 203 -6.45 57.72 0.09
C THR A 203 -5.77 56.70 0.97
N ARG A 204 -5.32 57.08 2.16
CA ARG A 204 -4.62 56.22 3.13
C ARG A 204 -5.55 55.69 4.19
N ILE A 205 -5.18 54.60 4.80
CA ILE A 205 -5.85 54.03 5.97
C ILE A 205 -4.92 54.18 7.18
N PHE A 206 -5.43 54.81 8.23
CA PHE A 206 -4.70 55.00 9.50
C PHE A 206 -5.50 54.36 10.65
N VAL A 207 -4.89 53.47 11.41
CA VAL A 207 -5.50 52.86 12.59
C VAL A 207 -5.06 53.62 13.82
N GLU A 208 -6.04 54.13 14.60
CA GLU A 208 -5.78 54.90 15.83
C GLU A 208 -4.92 54.10 16.83
N LYS A 209 -4.23 54.82 17.69
CA LYS A 209 -3.39 54.21 18.72
C LYS A 209 -4.23 53.32 19.64
N ASP A 210 -3.70 52.12 19.91
CA ASP A 210 -4.28 51.11 20.79
C ASP A 210 -5.65 50.56 20.31
N ALA A 211 -6.06 50.91 19.10
CA ALA A 211 -7.30 50.39 18.51
C ALA A 211 -7.18 48.92 18.15
N LYS A 212 -8.20 48.13 18.48
CA LYS A 212 -8.45 46.80 17.97
C LYS A 212 -9.35 46.91 16.73
N ALA A 213 -8.93 46.38 15.62
CA ALA A 213 -9.69 46.48 14.37
C ALA A 213 -9.51 45.26 13.48
N THR A 214 -10.57 44.92 12.74
CA THR A 214 -10.54 43.97 11.64
C THR A 214 -10.80 44.70 10.33
N LEU A 215 -9.81 44.63 9.43
CA LEU A 215 -9.83 45.33 8.15
C LEU A 215 -9.82 44.28 7.04
N THR A 216 -10.90 44.17 6.29
CA THR A 216 -10.93 43.33 5.08
C THR A 216 -10.51 44.18 3.90
N LEU A 217 -9.45 43.79 3.22
CA LEU A 217 -8.99 44.36 1.94
C LEU A 217 -9.54 43.53 0.80
N ASP A 218 -10.40 44.09 -0.02
CA ASP A 218 -11.10 43.41 -1.10
C ASP A 218 -10.94 44.22 -2.41
N GLY A 219 -9.94 43.90 -3.19
CA GLY A 219 -9.58 44.64 -4.40
C GLY A 219 -9.03 46.04 -4.12
N VAL A 220 -8.23 46.21 -3.07
CA VAL A 220 -7.68 47.49 -2.63
C VAL A 220 -6.33 47.80 -3.29
N TYR A 221 -6.23 48.91 -4.01
CA TYR A 221 -5.02 49.35 -4.66
C TYR A 221 -4.68 50.79 -4.20
N ILE A 222 -3.64 50.96 -3.38
CA ILE A 222 -3.19 52.25 -2.87
C ILE A 222 -1.73 52.48 -3.23
N ASN A 223 -1.44 53.61 -3.83
CA ASN A 223 -0.06 54.03 -4.16
C ASN A 223 0.18 55.46 -3.68
N VAL A 224 0.98 55.58 -2.64
CA VAL A 224 1.39 56.87 -2.04
C VAL A 224 2.90 57.07 -2.14
N SER A 225 3.54 56.54 -3.17
CA SER A 225 4.99 56.63 -3.42
C SER A 225 5.49 58.10 -3.58
N ASP A 226 4.60 59.03 -3.87
CA ASP A 226 4.83 60.48 -3.98
C ASP A 226 4.66 61.22 -2.62
N LYS A 227 4.21 60.52 -1.57
CA LYS A 227 4.08 61.03 -0.21
C LYS A 227 5.11 60.39 0.71
N ALA A 228 5.52 61.04 1.83
CA ALA A 228 6.37 60.38 2.85
C ALA A 228 5.46 59.62 3.87
N ALA A 229 4.67 58.68 3.36
CA ALA A 229 3.60 58.03 4.14
C ALA A 229 3.37 56.60 3.76
N SER A 230 2.69 55.82 4.64
CA SER A 230 2.25 54.46 4.41
C SER A 230 0.81 54.43 3.87
N PRO A 231 0.47 53.49 2.95
CA PRO A 231 -0.91 53.33 2.50
C PRO A 231 -1.84 52.78 3.60
N LEU A 232 -1.31 51.85 4.43
CA LEU A 232 -2.01 51.39 5.65
C LEU A 232 -1.04 51.49 6.82
N GLU A 233 -1.36 52.33 7.77
CA GLU A 233 -0.52 52.67 8.92
C GLU A 233 -1.24 52.41 10.24
N ILE A 234 -0.59 51.68 11.13
CA ILE A 234 -0.98 51.50 12.52
C ILE A 234 -0.18 52.50 13.36
N ALA A 235 -0.82 53.22 14.19
CA ALA A 235 -0.17 54.26 15.03
C ALA A 235 1.06 53.69 15.76
N ASP A 236 2.11 54.51 15.88
CA ASP A 236 3.39 54.12 16.51
C ASP A 236 3.16 53.64 17.96
N ASP A 237 3.89 52.56 18.30
CA ASP A 237 3.84 51.89 19.62
C ASP A 237 2.40 51.61 20.10
N SER A 238 1.54 51.13 19.15
CA SER A 238 0.18 50.70 19.44
C SER A 238 0.15 49.33 20.13
N THR A 239 -0.66 49.24 21.18
CA THR A 239 -0.94 47.99 21.91
C THR A 239 -2.15 47.26 21.37
N GLY A 240 -2.89 47.84 20.41
CA GLY A 240 -4.07 47.22 19.77
C GLY A 240 -3.72 46.10 18.83
N ALA A 241 -4.59 45.11 18.74
CA ALA A 241 -4.50 44.04 17.77
C ALA A 241 -5.24 44.43 16.48
N VAL A 242 -4.52 44.44 15.35
CA VAL A 242 -5.08 44.75 14.04
C VAL A 242 -5.04 43.51 13.17
N SER A 243 -6.21 43.08 12.69
CA SER A 243 -6.35 41.97 11.72
C SER A 243 -6.59 42.53 10.33
N VAL A 244 -5.78 42.11 9.36
CA VAL A 244 -5.97 42.37 7.95
C VAL A 244 -6.40 41.08 7.26
N VAL A 245 -7.62 41.00 6.77
CA VAL A 245 -8.19 39.87 6.08
C VAL A 245 -8.13 40.15 4.57
N LEU A 246 -7.46 39.30 3.85
CA LEU A 246 -7.27 39.43 2.39
C LEU A 246 -8.38 38.72 1.62
N LYS A 247 -9.04 39.47 0.75
CA LYS A 247 -9.89 38.98 -0.32
C LYS A 247 -9.38 39.56 -1.63
N ASP A 248 -9.64 38.87 -2.71
CA ASP A 248 -9.15 39.31 -4.04
C ASP A 248 -7.69 39.77 -4.04
N SER A 249 -7.28 40.52 -5.06
CA SER A 249 -5.92 41.03 -5.22
C SER A 249 -5.79 42.45 -4.67
N ASN A 250 -4.82 42.67 -3.81
CA ASN A 250 -4.58 43.97 -3.17
C ASN A 250 -3.13 44.42 -3.41
N ALA A 251 -2.91 45.71 -3.56
CA ALA A 251 -1.56 46.26 -3.70
C ALA A 251 -1.41 47.57 -2.93
N LEU A 252 -0.38 47.63 -2.09
CA LEU A 252 -0.06 48.78 -1.21
C LEU A 252 1.38 49.23 -1.46
N THR A 253 1.56 50.45 -1.99
CA THR A 253 2.86 51.03 -2.30
C THR A 253 3.10 52.26 -1.45
N ALA A 254 4.16 52.26 -0.65
CA ALA A 254 4.50 53.32 0.30
C ALA A 254 5.41 54.39 -0.27
N GLY A 255 5.44 55.52 0.41
CA GLY A 255 6.36 56.60 0.18
C GLY A 255 7.73 56.40 0.86
N GLU A 256 8.67 57.33 0.64
CA GLU A 256 10.13 57.16 0.81
C GLU A 256 10.59 56.52 2.11
N LYS A 257 10.02 56.88 3.24
CA LYS A 257 10.43 56.40 4.58
C LYS A 257 9.46 55.45 5.24
N ALA A 258 8.39 55.02 4.56
CA ALA A 258 7.28 54.29 5.11
C ALA A 258 7.23 52.83 4.59
N ALA A 259 6.53 51.97 5.33
CA ALA A 259 6.27 50.58 4.91
C ALA A 259 4.97 50.45 4.11
N GLY A 260 4.85 49.43 3.30
CA GLY A 260 3.62 49.09 2.56
C GLY A 260 2.43 48.80 3.49
N ILE A 261 2.63 48.03 4.55
CA ILE A 261 1.79 48.06 5.77
C ILE A 261 2.70 48.43 6.91
N GLN A 262 2.44 49.56 7.56
CA GLN A 262 3.31 50.10 8.59
C GLN A 262 2.82 49.83 10.00
N LYS A 263 3.65 49.17 10.77
CA LYS A 263 3.53 48.93 12.19
C LYS A 263 4.88 49.22 12.85
N ASN A 264 5.03 50.40 13.33
CA ASN A 264 6.21 50.83 14.05
C ASN A 264 6.16 50.51 15.53
N GLY A 265 7.30 50.15 16.10
CA GLY A 265 7.47 49.97 17.52
C GLY A 265 7.53 48.54 17.99
N THR A 266 7.83 48.37 19.27
CA THR A 266 8.00 47.06 19.97
C THR A 266 6.88 46.78 20.98
N ALA A 267 5.89 47.66 21.05
CA ALA A 267 4.71 47.46 21.92
C ALA A 267 3.94 46.15 21.55
N ASP A 268 3.22 45.58 22.50
CA ASP A 268 2.59 44.26 22.44
C ASP A 268 1.42 44.13 21.42
N GLY A 269 0.99 45.22 20.79
CA GLY A 269 -0.02 45.15 19.72
C GLY A 269 0.43 44.30 18.54
N THR A 270 -0.49 43.56 17.97
CA THR A 270 -0.21 42.62 16.88
C THR A 270 -0.75 43.12 15.54
N LEU A 271 -0.05 42.81 14.45
CA LEU A 271 -0.56 42.85 13.09
C LEU A 271 -0.72 41.41 12.60
N THR A 272 -1.96 41.01 12.36
CA THR A 272 -2.26 39.68 11.81
C THR A 272 -2.74 39.79 10.37
N ILE A 273 -2.16 39.05 9.44
CA ILE A 273 -2.58 38.96 8.03
C ILE A 273 -3.12 37.57 7.78
N SER A 274 -4.34 37.50 7.26
CA SER A 274 -5.05 36.23 6.99
C SER A 274 -5.96 36.35 5.75
N GLY A 275 -6.72 35.31 5.45
CA GLY A 275 -7.67 35.27 4.32
C GLY A 275 -7.13 34.46 3.15
N SER A 276 -7.85 34.50 2.03
CA SER A 276 -7.54 33.72 0.82
C SER A 276 -7.08 34.61 -0.37
N GLY A 277 -7.14 35.93 -0.22
CA GLY A 277 -6.73 36.87 -1.26
C GLY A 277 -5.22 37.10 -1.33
N ALA A 278 -4.80 37.90 -2.31
CA ALA A 278 -3.41 38.26 -2.53
C ALA A 278 -3.10 39.67 -2.03
N LEU A 279 -1.88 39.89 -1.54
CA LEU A 279 -1.35 41.19 -1.15
C LEU A 279 0.04 41.41 -1.74
N THR A 280 0.22 42.48 -2.49
CA THR A 280 1.53 43.00 -2.85
C THR A 280 1.83 44.22 -2.00
N ALA A 281 2.80 44.16 -1.08
CA ALA A 281 3.20 45.23 -0.22
C ALA A 281 4.60 45.71 -0.57
N GLN A 282 4.70 46.94 -1.07
CA GLN A 282 5.96 47.59 -1.47
C GLN A 282 6.33 48.68 -0.50
N GLY A 283 7.44 48.49 0.21
CA GLY A 283 8.05 49.55 1.02
C GLY A 283 8.56 50.71 0.19
N GLY A 284 8.51 51.90 0.76
CA GLY A 284 9.18 53.03 0.18
C GLY A 284 10.72 52.91 0.26
N LYS A 285 11.46 53.89 -0.21
CA LYS A 285 12.94 53.78 -0.38
C LYS A 285 13.67 53.22 0.85
N TYR A 286 13.21 53.52 2.07
CA TYR A 286 13.88 53.10 3.31
C TYR A 286 12.96 52.28 4.24
N GLY A 287 11.75 51.97 3.82
CA GLY A 287 10.80 51.20 4.58
C GLY A 287 10.80 49.72 4.32
N ALA A 288 10.23 48.95 5.18
CA ALA A 288 9.92 47.53 4.95
C ALA A 288 8.75 47.37 3.97
N GLY A 289 8.60 46.17 3.33
CA GLY A 289 7.36 45.82 2.62
C GLY A 289 6.18 45.77 3.58
N ILE A 290 6.30 44.98 4.64
CA ILE A 290 5.35 44.89 5.78
C ILE A 290 6.16 45.02 7.05
N GLY A 291 5.83 45.99 7.90
CA GLY A 291 6.53 46.20 9.17
C GLY A 291 6.80 47.66 9.46
N SER A 292 8.05 48.09 9.57
CA SER A 292 8.32 49.44 9.98
C SER A 292 8.87 50.37 8.89
N GLY A 293 8.72 51.67 9.14
CA GLY A 293 9.38 52.70 8.40
C GLY A 293 10.87 52.88 8.78
N TYR A 294 11.49 53.94 8.28
CA TYR A 294 12.89 54.30 8.52
C TYR A 294 13.18 54.53 10.00
N GLU A 295 14.28 53.94 10.50
CA GLU A 295 14.74 54.05 11.90
C GLU A 295 13.74 53.53 12.95
N LYS A 296 12.80 52.66 12.55
CA LYS A 296 11.81 52.12 13.43
C LYS A 296 11.87 50.58 13.45
N ALA A 297 11.57 49.97 14.60
CA ALA A 297 11.43 48.54 14.73
C ALA A 297 10.07 48.05 14.19
N GLY A 298 10.07 46.94 13.48
CA GLY A 298 8.84 46.25 13.03
C GLY A 298 8.72 44.92 13.73
N SER A 299 7.77 44.80 14.67
CA SER A 299 7.62 43.60 15.45
C SER A 299 6.17 43.18 15.63
N ASN A 300 5.96 41.94 16.15
CA ASN A 300 4.65 41.36 16.43
C ASN A 300 3.78 41.27 15.16
N ILE A 301 4.36 40.69 14.10
CA ILE A 301 3.71 40.48 12.81
C ILE A 301 3.38 39.00 12.67
N SER A 302 2.14 38.65 12.38
CA SER A 302 1.66 37.28 12.19
C SER A 302 1.02 37.11 10.81
N ILE A 303 1.41 36.07 10.06
CA ILE A 303 0.79 35.71 8.79
C ILE A 303 0.27 34.29 8.91
N SER A 304 -1.05 34.14 8.76
CA SER A 304 -1.71 32.85 8.87
C SER A 304 -2.43 32.39 7.57
N GLY A 305 -2.43 33.22 6.53
CA GLY A 305 -3.08 32.91 5.26
C GLY A 305 -2.84 33.96 4.19
N GLY A 306 -3.38 33.76 3.01
CA GLY A 306 -3.26 34.60 1.85
C GLY A 306 -1.98 34.37 1.02
N GLU A 307 -1.93 35.02 -0.14
CA GLU A 307 -0.72 35.12 -0.99
C GLU A 307 -0.05 36.49 -0.75
N VAL A 308 1.00 36.52 0.05
CA VAL A 308 1.64 37.75 0.48
C VAL A 308 2.99 37.94 -0.23
N THR A 309 3.09 38.98 -1.05
CA THR A 309 4.34 39.41 -1.65
C THR A 309 4.78 40.72 -0.99
N ALA A 310 5.94 40.73 -0.28
CA ALA A 310 6.44 41.88 0.44
C ALA A 310 7.88 42.23 0.00
N THR A 311 8.05 43.48 -0.45
CA THR A 311 9.35 43.95 -0.95
C THR A 311 9.78 45.19 -0.15
N GLY A 312 10.98 45.09 0.47
CA GLY A 312 11.59 46.20 1.17
C GLY A 312 12.26 47.21 0.24
N GLY A 313 12.32 48.48 0.67
CA GLY A 313 13.12 49.49 0.05
C GLY A 313 14.59 49.35 0.40
N TYR A 314 15.46 50.27 -0.08
CA TYR A 314 16.91 50.26 0.23
C TYR A 314 17.15 50.17 1.75
N GLY A 315 17.81 49.17 2.18
CA GLY A 315 18.06 48.88 3.59
C GLY A 315 16.90 48.31 4.37
N GLY A 316 15.67 48.29 3.84
CA GLY A 316 14.50 47.75 4.53
C GLY A 316 14.33 46.25 4.28
N ALA A 317 13.73 45.52 5.23
CA ALA A 317 13.36 44.13 5.08
C ALA A 317 12.13 43.95 4.16
N GLY A 318 11.92 42.74 3.58
CA GLY A 318 10.63 42.42 2.95
C GLY A 318 9.53 42.46 4.03
N ILE A 319 9.70 41.68 5.12
CA ILE A 319 8.84 41.70 6.30
C ILE A 319 9.69 41.95 7.53
N GLY A 320 9.35 42.99 8.33
CA GLY A 320 10.00 43.33 9.60
C GLY A 320 10.54 44.76 9.64
N GLY A 321 11.85 44.96 9.83
CA GLY A 321 12.44 46.28 10.02
C GLY A 321 12.64 47.09 8.76
N GLY A 322 12.35 48.42 8.82
CA GLY A 322 12.85 49.37 7.81
C GLY A 322 14.37 49.56 7.94
N MET A 323 14.98 50.44 7.10
CA MET A 323 16.40 50.75 7.22
C MET A 323 16.70 51.31 8.62
N TYR A 324 17.71 50.73 9.31
CA TYR A 324 18.05 50.99 10.71
C TYR A 324 16.89 50.59 11.69
N GLY A 325 16.07 49.62 11.29
CA GLY A 325 15.00 49.08 12.11
C GLY A 325 15.17 47.59 12.37
N ALA A 326 15.00 47.19 13.63
CA ALA A 326 14.99 45.78 13.99
C ALA A 326 13.70 45.11 13.55
N GLY A 327 13.76 43.83 13.11
CA GLY A 327 12.62 42.99 12.84
C GLY A 327 12.56 41.81 13.83
N SER A 328 11.51 41.75 14.66
CA SER A 328 11.42 40.73 15.69
C SER A 328 9.98 40.23 15.92
N SER A 329 9.82 39.08 16.56
CA SER A 329 8.50 38.50 16.85
C SER A 329 7.63 38.37 15.58
N ILE A 330 8.22 37.76 14.54
CA ILE A 330 7.53 37.51 13.26
C ILE A 330 7.12 36.05 13.23
N THR A 331 5.82 35.79 13.02
CA THR A 331 5.28 34.45 12.99
C THR A 331 4.60 34.19 11.64
N ILE A 332 4.92 33.05 11.00
CA ILE A 332 4.24 32.56 9.80
C ILE A 332 3.72 31.17 10.09
N SER A 333 2.41 31.03 10.07
CA SER A 333 1.74 29.73 10.32
C SER A 333 0.96 29.19 9.11
N GLY A 334 0.86 29.99 8.03
CA GLY A 334 0.13 29.57 6.82
C GLY A 334 0.29 30.58 5.69
N GLY A 335 -0.36 30.31 4.56
CA GLY A 335 -0.33 31.12 3.35
C GLY A 335 0.91 30.90 2.47
N MET A 336 0.96 31.62 1.38
CA MET A 336 2.13 31.70 0.48
C MET A 336 2.80 33.06 0.64
N VAL A 337 4.00 33.07 1.20
CA VAL A 337 4.71 34.29 1.58
C VAL A 337 5.99 34.43 0.76
N THR A 338 6.04 35.40 -0.13
CA THR A 338 7.21 35.74 -0.94
C THR A 338 7.79 37.08 -0.50
N THR A 339 9.04 37.08 -0.05
CA THR A 339 9.68 38.27 0.47
C THR A 339 11.00 38.59 -0.21
N THR A 340 11.28 39.90 -0.41
CA THR A 340 12.54 40.36 -0.92
C THR A 340 13.00 41.58 -0.09
N GLY A 341 14.18 41.45 0.52
CA GLY A 341 14.82 42.57 1.18
C GLY A 341 15.42 43.57 0.22
N GLY A 342 15.44 44.82 0.59
CA GLY A 342 16.20 45.83 -0.09
C GLY A 342 17.73 45.69 0.12
N ASN A 343 18.55 46.42 -0.56
CA ASN A 343 20.02 46.34 -0.41
C ASN A 343 20.43 46.54 1.04
N GLY A 344 20.88 45.49 1.70
CA GLY A 344 21.24 45.44 3.10
C GLY A 344 20.13 45.05 4.07
N GLY A 345 18.88 44.87 3.61
CA GLY A 345 17.79 44.35 4.42
C GLY A 345 17.61 42.84 4.23
N ALA A 346 17.06 42.17 5.22
CA ALA A 346 16.68 40.77 5.17
C ALA A 346 15.40 40.54 4.32
N GLY A 347 15.20 39.33 3.79
CA GLY A 347 13.90 38.96 3.25
C GLY A 347 12.81 39.01 4.33
N ILE A 348 13.04 38.30 5.42
CA ILE A 348 12.22 38.35 6.66
C ILE A 348 13.16 38.63 7.83
N GLY A 349 12.91 39.68 8.59
CA GLY A 349 13.71 40.06 9.73
C GLY A 349 14.05 41.55 9.75
N SER A 350 15.33 41.91 9.86
CA SER A 350 15.71 43.28 10.12
C SER A 350 16.23 44.02 8.86
N GLY A 351 16.16 45.32 8.98
CA GLY A 351 16.80 46.23 8.03
C GLY A 351 18.29 46.34 8.24
N TYR A 352 18.89 47.22 7.47
CA TYR A 352 20.33 47.55 7.45
C TYR A 352 20.84 47.93 8.83
N HIS A 353 21.94 47.34 9.28
CA HIS A 353 22.62 47.49 10.57
C HIS A 353 21.91 46.93 11.80
N GLU A 354 20.76 46.25 11.65
CA GLU A 354 19.99 45.79 12.77
C GLU A 354 19.87 44.23 12.80
N SER A 355 19.72 43.73 14.02
CA SER A 355 19.58 42.31 14.28
C SER A 355 18.11 41.86 14.38
N ALA A 356 17.85 40.68 13.87
CA ALA A 356 16.53 40.04 13.95
C ALA A 356 16.50 38.96 15.03
N SER A 357 15.34 38.84 15.68
CA SER A 357 15.14 37.82 16.68
C SER A 357 13.68 37.32 16.75
N ASN A 358 13.49 36.12 17.35
CA ASN A 358 12.15 35.54 17.56
C ASN A 358 11.33 35.43 16.25
N ILE A 359 11.91 34.84 15.22
CA ILE A 359 11.20 34.51 13.97
C ILE A 359 10.75 33.07 14.06
N SER A 360 9.45 32.82 13.90
CA SER A 360 8.85 31.49 13.98
C SER A 360 8.08 31.16 12.72
N ILE A 361 8.41 30.02 12.09
CA ILE A 361 7.67 29.47 10.93
C ILE A 361 7.18 28.07 11.30
N SER A 362 5.86 27.91 11.31
CA SER A 362 5.21 26.65 11.65
C SER A 362 4.38 26.03 10.52
N GLY A 363 4.22 26.76 9.41
CA GLY A 363 3.44 26.30 8.27
C GLY A 363 3.51 27.25 7.07
N GLY A 364 2.78 26.91 6.01
CA GLY A 364 2.74 27.69 4.78
C GLY A 364 3.93 27.43 3.83
N THR A 365 3.93 28.16 2.71
CA THR A 365 5.05 28.19 1.75
C THR A 365 5.73 29.56 1.87
N VAL A 366 7.00 29.56 2.26
CA VAL A 366 7.78 30.79 2.48
C VAL A 366 8.96 30.85 1.51
N ILE A 367 9.01 31.88 0.70
CA ILE A 367 10.14 32.17 -0.20
C ILE A 367 10.75 33.51 0.25
N ALA A 368 11.92 33.44 0.87
CA ALA A 368 12.54 34.63 1.45
C ALA A 368 13.92 34.91 0.83
N LYS A 369 14.05 36.07 0.18
CA LYS A 369 15.28 36.51 -0.46
C LYS A 369 15.83 37.74 0.26
N GLY A 370 17.06 37.63 0.78
CA GLY A 370 17.80 38.78 1.29
C GLY A 370 18.20 39.78 0.20
N GLY A 371 18.30 41.04 0.57
CA GLY A 371 18.97 42.03 -0.28
C GLY A 371 20.48 41.77 -0.35
N TYR A 372 21.23 42.52 -1.14
CA TYR A 372 22.66 42.27 -1.47
C TYR A 372 23.54 41.86 -0.28
N ASN A 373 23.29 42.40 0.92
CA ASN A 373 24.05 42.12 2.14
C ASN A 373 23.17 41.54 3.29
N GLY A 374 21.91 41.27 3.03
CA GLY A 374 20.97 40.78 4.05
C GLY A 374 20.81 39.26 4.01
N ALA A 375 20.40 38.68 5.10
CA ALA A 375 19.99 37.27 5.17
C ALA A 375 18.67 37.04 4.42
N GLY A 376 18.41 35.79 3.95
CA GLY A 376 17.07 35.44 3.50
C GLY A 376 16.06 35.57 4.65
N ILE A 377 16.33 34.89 5.77
CA ILE A 377 15.59 35.05 7.05
C ILE A 377 16.62 35.41 8.13
N GLY A 378 16.43 36.53 8.81
CA GLY A 378 17.30 36.92 9.90
C GLY A 378 17.83 38.36 9.82
N GLY A 379 19.14 38.55 9.97
CA GLY A 379 19.77 39.85 10.06
C GLY A 379 19.89 40.62 8.73
N GLY A 380 19.80 41.97 8.81
CA GLY A 380 20.24 42.81 7.74
C GLY A 380 21.78 42.90 7.71
N LYS A 381 22.37 43.70 6.83
CA LYS A 381 23.82 43.94 6.82
C LYS A 381 24.30 44.40 8.21
N ASN A 382 25.36 43.80 8.72
CA ASN A 382 25.91 43.92 10.05
C ASN A 382 24.98 43.46 11.19
N GLY A 383 23.83 42.93 10.88
CA GLY A 383 22.85 42.44 11.86
C GLY A 383 22.92 40.91 12.05
N ALA A 384 22.75 40.47 13.28
CA ALA A 384 22.64 39.05 13.62
C ALA A 384 21.22 38.53 13.31
N GLY A 385 21.11 37.24 12.97
CA GLY A 385 19.86 36.54 12.98
C GLY A 385 19.85 35.54 14.16
N SER A 386 18.94 35.69 15.09
CA SER A 386 18.95 34.86 16.30
C SER A 386 17.51 34.42 16.70
N SER A 387 17.45 33.30 17.43
CA SER A 387 16.16 32.76 17.89
C SER A 387 15.18 32.54 16.70
N ILE A 388 15.67 31.88 15.68
CA ILE A 388 14.87 31.52 14.50
C ILE A 388 14.40 30.07 14.66
N THR A 389 13.08 29.85 14.62
CA THR A 389 12.50 28.51 14.77
C THR A 389 11.68 28.15 13.55
N ILE A 390 11.95 26.99 12.97
CA ILE A 390 11.15 26.39 11.90
C ILE A 390 10.67 25.03 12.36
N SER A 391 9.35 24.88 12.50
CA SER A 391 8.71 23.66 12.98
C SER A 391 7.79 22.98 11.96
N GLY A 392 7.65 23.59 10.78
CA GLY A 392 6.83 23.08 9.68
C GLY A 392 6.84 24.01 8.47
N GLY A 393 6.10 23.63 7.42
CA GLY A 393 5.98 24.39 6.18
C GLY A 393 7.09 24.08 5.16
N MET A 394 6.96 24.72 3.99
CA MET A 394 7.98 24.68 2.93
C MET A 394 8.70 26.02 2.92
N VAL A 395 9.97 26.02 3.28
CA VAL A 395 10.76 27.24 3.46
C VAL A 395 11.94 27.25 2.49
N THR A 396 11.91 28.16 1.52
CA THR A 396 13.02 28.38 0.59
C THR A 396 13.65 29.75 0.85
N THR A 397 14.92 29.75 1.22
CA THR A 397 15.62 30.99 1.53
C THR A 397 16.88 31.19 0.69
N THR A 398 17.13 32.41 0.33
CA THR A 398 18.37 32.79 -0.38
C THR A 398 18.93 34.05 0.28
N GLY A 399 20.14 33.95 0.80
CA GLY A 399 20.88 35.13 1.27
C GLY A 399 21.26 36.05 0.13
N GLY A 400 21.48 37.32 0.45
CA GLY A 400 22.18 38.22 -0.47
C GLY A 400 23.65 37.83 -0.63
N ALA A 401 24.42 38.52 -1.46
CA ALA A 401 25.78 38.09 -1.84
C ALA A 401 26.68 37.73 -0.64
N TYR A 402 26.47 38.35 0.53
CA TYR A 402 27.28 38.14 1.74
C TYR A 402 26.43 37.76 2.96
N GLY A 403 25.14 37.50 2.78
CA GLY A 403 24.21 37.09 3.84
C GLY A 403 23.94 35.61 3.85
N ALA A 404 23.64 35.04 5.01
CA ALA A 404 23.21 33.67 5.14
C ALA A 404 21.82 33.45 4.53
N GLY A 405 21.53 32.20 4.09
CA GLY A 405 20.16 31.82 3.75
C GLY A 405 19.23 32.03 4.95
N ILE A 406 19.61 31.48 6.10
CA ILE A 406 18.95 31.66 7.40
C ILE A 406 20.02 32.05 8.42
N GLY A 407 19.88 33.21 9.08
CA GLY A 407 20.79 33.64 10.12
C GLY A 407 21.34 35.07 9.92
N GLY A 408 22.65 35.24 9.92
CA GLY A 408 23.29 36.57 9.87
C GLY A 408 23.32 37.23 8.48
N GLY A 409 23.16 38.53 8.40
CA GLY A 409 23.55 39.31 7.21
C GLY A 409 25.06 39.42 7.09
N TYR A 410 25.58 40.16 6.11
CA TYR A 410 27.01 40.47 5.99
C TYR A 410 27.55 41.01 7.32
N TYR A 411 28.61 40.42 7.84
CA TYR A 411 29.16 40.66 9.19
C TYR A 411 28.18 40.40 10.33
N GLY A 412 27.12 39.58 10.11
CA GLY A 412 26.16 39.19 11.13
C GLY A 412 26.35 37.74 11.57
N VAL A 413 26.23 37.48 12.86
CA VAL A 413 26.23 36.09 13.43
C VAL A 413 24.87 35.47 13.23
N GLY A 414 24.84 34.13 12.91
CA GLY A 414 23.64 33.33 12.97
C GLY A 414 23.68 32.50 14.26
N SER A 415 22.69 32.64 15.16
CA SER A 415 22.72 31.91 16.44
C SER A 415 21.33 31.51 16.94
N ASN A 416 21.32 30.42 17.75
CA ASN A 416 20.08 29.90 18.32
C ASN A 416 19.00 29.66 17.23
N ILE A 417 19.40 28.89 16.22
CA ILE A 417 18.53 28.50 15.09
C ILE A 417 18.05 27.07 15.33
N THR A 418 16.73 26.87 15.36
CA THR A 418 16.14 25.56 15.60
C THR A 418 15.24 25.15 14.42
N ILE A 419 15.48 23.95 13.88
CA ILE A 419 14.62 23.34 12.87
C ILE A 419 14.13 22.01 13.44
N SER A 420 12.81 21.86 13.61
CA SER A 420 12.18 20.68 14.17
C SER A 420 11.15 20.03 13.25
N GLY A 421 10.99 20.54 12.02
CA GLY A 421 10.08 20.02 11.02
C GLY A 421 10.05 20.87 9.76
N GLY A 422 9.26 20.45 8.76
CA GLY A 422 9.10 21.09 7.47
C GLY A 422 10.19 20.75 6.45
N THR A 423 10.04 21.30 5.25
CA THR A 423 11.04 21.18 4.17
C THR A 423 11.76 22.53 4.02
N VAL A 424 13.05 22.56 4.34
CA VAL A 424 13.86 23.78 4.39
C VAL A 424 14.97 23.72 3.34
N THR A 425 14.94 24.63 2.40
CA THR A 425 16.04 24.86 1.45
C THR A 425 16.67 26.23 1.71
N ALA A 426 17.88 26.22 2.24
CA ALA A 426 18.59 27.44 2.61
C ALA A 426 19.88 27.59 1.81
N THR A 427 19.95 28.66 1.00
CA THR A 427 21.12 28.97 0.19
C THR A 427 21.80 30.24 0.71
N GLY A 428 23.05 30.12 1.11
CA GLY A 428 23.90 31.26 1.46
C GLY A 428 24.29 32.09 0.24
N GLY A 429 24.62 33.34 0.48
CA GLY A 429 25.27 34.18 -0.53
C GLY A 429 26.74 33.76 -0.77
N GLU A 430 27.45 34.49 -1.62
CA GLU A 430 28.76 34.09 -2.14
C GLU A 430 29.79 33.67 -1.09
N ASN A 431 29.78 34.27 0.10
CA ASN A 431 30.72 33.95 1.18
C ASN A 431 30.03 33.60 2.49
N ALA A 432 28.77 33.25 2.46
CA ALA A 432 27.96 33.04 3.66
C ALA A 432 27.51 31.62 3.83
N ALA A 433 27.11 31.25 5.03
CA ALA A 433 26.52 29.94 5.32
C ALA A 433 25.12 29.77 4.70
N GLY A 434 24.75 28.56 4.35
CA GLY A 434 23.34 28.24 4.07
C GLY A 434 22.48 28.56 5.29
N ILE A 435 22.86 28.01 6.46
CA ILE A 435 22.23 28.26 7.76
C ILE A 435 23.32 28.66 8.75
N GLY A 436 23.26 29.86 9.29
CA GLY A 436 24.21 30.32 10.30
C GLY A 436 24.79 31.72 10.03
N GLY A 437 26.12 31.85 9.99
CA GLY A 437 26.82 33.14 9.84
C GLY A 437 26.76 33.73 8.43
N GLY A 438 26.68 35.06 8.36
CA GLY A 438 27.02 35.78 7.14
C GLY A 438 28.54 35.77 6.91
N ASP A 439 29.01 36.40 5.82
CA ASP A 439 30.43 36.49 5.54
C ASP A 439 31.21 37.01 6.73
N SER A 440 32.32 36.37 7.06
CA SER A 440 33.25 36.63 8.14
C SER A 440 32.65 36.53 9.55
N ARG A 441 31.59 35.73 9.73
CA ARG A 441 30.90 35.53 11.01
C ARG A 441 30.53 34.10 11.31
N ASP A 442 30.40 33.85 12.61
CA ASP A 442 30.14 32.53 13.18
C ASP A 442 28.69 32.13 13.02
N GLY A 443 28.45 30.81 12.92
CA GLY A 443 27.18 30.18 13.12
C GLY A 443 27.19 29.34 14.41
N ASN A 444 26.39 29.70 15.41
CA ASN A 444 26.44 29.09 16.74
C ASN A 444 25.09 28.60 17.19
N ASP A 445 25.07 27.52 18.01
CA ASP A 445 23.87 26.97 18.64
C ASP A 445 22.75 26.69 17.61
N ILE A 446 23.10 25.94 16.59
CA ILE A 446 22.16 25.48 15.54
C ILE A 446 21.70 24.08 15.90
N THR A 447 20.38 23.88 16.00
CA THR A 447 19.79 22.59 16.36
C THR A 447 18.83 22.14 15.28
N ILE A 448 19.00 20.89 14.81
CA ILE A 448 18.08 20.24 13.88
C ILE A 448 17.60 18.95 14.53
N SER A 449 16.29 18.82 14.72
CA SER A 449 15.66 17.67 15.37
C SER A 449 14.57 16.99 14.52
N GLY A 450 14.35 17.49 13.29
CA GLY A 450 13.37 16.95 12.34
C GLY A 450 13.38 17.75 11.04
N GLY A 451 12.53 17.35 10.09
CA GLY A 451 12.38 18.00 8.79
C GLY A 451 13.38 17.52 7.73
N THR A 452 13.16 17.99 6.52
CA THR A 452 14.07 17.78 5.39
C THR A 452 14.82 19.09 5.11
N VAL A 453 16.12 19.12 5.40
CA VAL A 453 16.93 20.32 5.34
C VAL A 453 18.00 20.19 4.24
N THR A 454 17.96 21.08 3.29
CA THR A 454 19.05 21.25 2.30
C THR A 454 19.69 22.61 2.52
N ALA A 455 20.95 22.59 2.93
CA ALA A 455 21.72 23.80 3.19
C ALA A 455 22.88 23.91 2.20
N THR A 456 22.83 24.95 1.36
CA THR A 456 23.82 25.24 0.33
C THR A 456 24.65 26.45 0.76
N GLU A 457 25.93 26.25 0.87
CA GLU A 457 26.88 27.30 1.20
C GLU A 457 27.27 28.15 0.00
N GLY A 458 27.74 29.34 0.25
CA GLY A 458 28.54 30.13 -0.67
C GLY A 458 30.02 29.75 -0.66
N TYR A 459 30.83 30.41 -1.49
CA TYR A 459 32.28 30.14 -1.57
C TYR A 459 32.97 30.38 -0.23
N GLY A 460 33.52 29.31 0.35
CA GLY A 460 34.21 29.33 1.65
C GLY A 460 33.32 29.40 2.89
N GLY A 461 32.01 29.46 2.75
CA GLY A 461 31.07 29.32 3.86
C GLY A 461 30.76 27.87 4.19
N ALA A 462 30.10 27.61 5.31
CA ALA A 462 29.60 26.28 5.67
C ALA A 462 28.14 26.10 5.21
N GLY A 463 27.73 24.86 4.82
CA GLY A 463 26.30 24.57 4.61
C GLY A 463 25.52 24.95 5.84
N ILE A 464 25.97 24.49 7.03
CA ILE A 464 25.44 24.86 8.33
C ILE A 464 26.61 25.25 9.23
N GLY A 465 26.63 26.50 9.74
CA GLY A 465 27.73 26.98 10.55
C GLY A 465 28.18 28.40 10.22
N GLY A 466 29.49 28.66 10.19
CA GLY A 466 30.04 29.96 9.91
C GLY A 466 30.04 30.33 8.42
N GLY A 467 30.05 31.63 8.11
CA GLY A 467 30.40 32.10 6.78
C GLY A 467 31.89 31.98 6.51
N ASN A 468 32.37 32.45 5.34
CA ASN A 468 33.80 32.48 4.99
C ASN A 468 34.57 33.24 6.11
N TRP A 469 35.67 32.69 6.60
CA TRP A 469 36.42 33.19 7.76
C TRP A 469 35.67 33.19 9.13
N GLY A 470 34.43 32.70 9.19
CA GLY A 470 33.70 32.51 10.42
C GLY A 470 33.88 31.10 10.97
N SER A 471 33.71 30.93 12.29
CA SER A 471 33.76 29.61 12.92
C SER A 471 32.40 28.91 12.87
N THR A 472 32.42 27.61 12.63
CA THR A 472 31.27 26.76 12.95
C THR A 472 31.31 26.49 14.44
N GLY A 473 30.38 27.08 15.19
CA GLY A 473 30.21 26.81 16.61
C GLY A 473 29.47 25.51 16.86
N LYS A 474 28.66 25.45 17.90
CA LYS A 474 27.92 24.25 18.26
C LYS A 474 26.79 23.99 17.24
N VAL A 475 26.86 22.85 16.54
CA VAL A 475 25.79 22.31 15.71
C VAL A 475 25.31 20.98 16.31
N THR A 476 24.02 20.87 16.58
CA THR A 476 23.41 19.68 17.15
C THR A 476 22.39 19.12 16.19
N ILE A 477 22.54 17.86 15.76
CA ILE A 477 21.59 17.18 14.90
C ILE A 477 21.12 15.90 15.61
N THR A 478 19.86 15.89 15.98
CA THR A 478 19.19 14.74 16.64
C THR A 478 18.08 14.12 15.79
N GLY A 479 17.86 14.65 14.59
CA GLY A 479 16.82 14.19 13.68
C GLY A 479 16.85 14.91 12.34
N GLY A 480 15.94 14.52 11.46
CA GLY A 480 15.79 15.09 10.13
C GLY A 480 16.66 14.42 9.06
N SER A 481 16.39 14.77 7.81
CA SER A 481 17.27 14.50 6.67
C SER A 481 18.04 15.78 6.35
N VAL A 482 19.34 15.82 6.63
CA VAL A 482 20.15 17.04 6.54
C VAL A 482 21.23 16.89 5.47
N LYS A 483 21.08 17.59 4.35
CA LYS A 483 21.98 17.58 3.20
C LYS A 483 22.72 18.90 3.10
N THR A 484 24.06 18.85 2.96
CA THR A 484 24.91 19.99 2.61
C THR A 484 25.62 19.74 1.28
N THR A 485 25.86 20.78 0.47
CA THR A 485 26.33 20.61 -0.91
C THR A 485 27.84 20.36 -1.05
N ASN A 486 28.69 20.85 -0.16
CA ASN A 486 30.15 20.67 -0.19
C ASN A 486 30.69 19.61 0.79
N GLY A 487 29.91 18.57 1.07
CA GLY A 487 30.33 17.46 1.90
C GLY A 487 29.70 17.46 3.31
N ALA A 488 30.04 16.45 4.08
CA ALA A 488 29.52 16.27 5.42
C ALA A 488 30.05 17.36 6.37
N LEU A 489 29.19 17.83 7.26
CA LEU A 489 29.57 18.71 8.37
C LEU A 489 30.53 17.98 9.32
N THR A 490 31.49 18.69 9.86
CA THR A 490 32.42 18.18 10.88
C THR A 490 32.17 18.84 12.24
N GLY A 491 32.43 18.11 13.33
CA GLY A 491 32.20 18.62 14.70
C GLY A 491 30.73 18.78 15.06
N VAL A 492 29.87 18.01 14.44
CA VAL A 492 28.42 17.95 14.73
C VAL A 492 28.19 16.96 15.87
N THR A 493 27.28 17.27 16.77
CA THR A 493 26.93 16.37 17.89
C THR A 493 25.43 16.07 17.92
N ASN A 494 25.05 14.96 18.55
CA ASN A 494 23.65 14.70 18.91
C ASN A 494 23.28 15.26 20.29
N GLY A 495 24.15 16.05 20.86
CA GLY A 495 24.08 16.58 22.23
C GLY A 495 25.07 15.90 23.19
N THR A 496 25.44 14.65 22.94
CA THR A 496 26.42 13.87 23.73
C THR A 496 27.60 13.40 22.87
N ASP A 497 27.35 12.82 21.72
CA ASP A 497 28.34 12.18 20.86
C ASP A 497 28.57 12.95 19.58
N GLU A 498 29.74 12.83 18.99
CA GLU A 498 29.97 13.26 17.60
C GLU A 498 29.17 12.37 16.65
N VAL A 499 28.54 12.99 15.65
CA VAL A 499 27.72 12.32 14.66
C VAL A 499 28.17 12.62 13.24
N TYR A 500 28.03 11.67 12.35
CA TYR A 500 28.56 11.69 10.99
C TYR A 500 27.45 11.48 9.98
N CYS A 501 27.51 12.26 8.88
CA CYS A 501 26.54 12.14 7.80
C CYS A 501 26.51 10.72 7.24
N THR A 502 25.35 10.11 7.23
CA THR A 502 25.11 8.74 6.79
C THR A 502 23.96 8.76 5.80
N VAL A 503 24.18 8.20 4.62
CA VAL A 503 23.20 8.15 3.53
C VAL A 503 22.38 6.86 3.62
N VAL A 504 21.07 6.98 3.51
CA VAL A 504 20.16 5.84 3.42
C VAL A 504 19.36 5.97 2.13
N ASP A 505 19.44 4.97 1.28
CA ASP A 505 18.68 4.88 0.04
C ASP A 505 17.33 4.22 0.32
N LEU A 506 16.26 4.96 0.16
CA LEU A 506 14.88 4.56 0.43
C LEU A 506 14.02 4.51 -0.84
N THR A 507 14.65 4.56 -2.01
CA THR A 507 13.95 4.61 -3.32
C THR A 507 12.96 3.46 -3.49
N GLU A 508 13.34 2.25 -3.06
CA GLU A 508 12.48 1.06 -3.18
C GLU A 508 11.35 1.01 -2.14
N GLU A 509 11.53 1.64 -0.98
CA GLU A 509 10.57 1.59 0.12
C GLU A 509 9.56 2.73 0.06
N PHE A 510 10.03 3.96 -0.11
CA PHE A 510 9.20 5.17 -0.07
C PHE A 510 9.14 5.89 -1.41
N GLY A 511 10.11 5.70 -2.29
CA GLY A 511 10.20 6.42 -3.55
C GLY A 511 11.04 7.70 -3.46
N ILE A 512 10.86 8.60 -4.42
CA ILE A 512 11.53 9.90 -4.50
C ILE A 512 10.59 11.01 -4.04
N GLU A 513 11.14 12.04 -3.39
CA GLU A 513 10.39 13.20 -2.88
C GLU A 513 9.15 12.79 -2.06
N ALA A 514 9.27 11.68 -1.34
CA ALA A 514 8.20 11.05 -0.58
C ALA A 514 8.41 11.17 0.93
N ALA A 515 7.32 11.28 1.69
CA ALA A 515 7.36 11.31 3.15
C ALA A 515 7.83 9.96 3.70
N VAL A 516 8.79 9.98 4.63
CA VAL A 516 9.25 8.80 5.35
C VAL A 516 8.32 8.56 6.54
N THR A 517 7.45 7.57 6.41
CA THR A 517 6.48 7.17 7.42
C THR A 517 6.88 5.82 8.06
N ASP A 518 6.12 5.35 9.03
CA ASP A 518 6.35 4.05 9.70
C ASP A 518 7.77 3.88 10.24
N VAL A 519 8.24 4.89 10.91
CA VAL A 519 9.54 4.87 11.56
C VAL A 519 9.38 4.13 12.89
N GLY A 520 10.14 3.05 13.07
CA GLY A 520 10.15 2.33 14.34
C GLY A 520 10.57 3.24 15.51
N GLU A 521 10.51 2.74 16.73
CA GLU A 521 11.02 3.46 17.91
C GLU A 521 12.50 3.78 17.72
N THR A 522 12.81 5.00 17.34
CA THR A 522 14.16 5.53 17.19
C THR A 522 14.28 6.84 17.96
N ALA A 523 15.39 7.02 18.64
CA ALA A 523 15.72 8.28 19.29
C ALA A 523 16.05 9.40 18.28
N TYR A 524 16.19 9.07 17.00
CA TYR A 524 16.45 10.04 15.92
C TYR A 524 15.13 10.62 15.40
N GLY A 525 14.99 11.94 15.44
CA GLY A 525 13.74 12.61 15.06
C GLY A 525 13.45 12.52 13.55
N MET A 526 12.35 11.90 13.18
CA MET A 526 11.95 11.70 11.76
C MET A 526 10.72 12.53 11.35
N LYS A 527 10.32 13.49 12.16
CA LYS A 527 9.17 14.36 11.85
C LYS A 527 9.40 15.14 10.54
N ASP A 528 8.44 15.09 9.65
CA ASP A 528 8.44 15.78 8.35
C ASP A 528 9.67 15.48 7.47
N VAL A 529 10.26 14.28 7.59
CA VAL A 529 11.37 13.84 6.75
C VAL A 529 10.83 13.32 5.42
N MET A 530 11.42 13.81 4.32
CA MET A 530 11.14 13.35 2.97
C MET A 530 12.42 12.84 2.31
N THR A 531 12.28 11.88 1.40
CA THR A 531 13.38 11.49 0.51
C THR A 531 13.69 12.62 -0.47
N ASP A 532 14.95 12.71 -0.91
CA ASP A 532 15.32 13.67 -1.97
C ASP A 532 14.93 13.15 -3.37
N ALA A 533 15.30 13.89 -4.41
CA ALA A 533 15.05 13.54 -5.82
C ALA A 533 15.73 12.21 -6.26
N ASP A 534 16.68 11.71 -5.48
CA ASP A 534 17.34 10.42 -5.70
C ASP A 534 16.78 9.32 -4.77
N GLY A 535 15.69 9.57 -4.03
CA GLY A 535 15.09 8.64 -3.07
C GLY A 535 15.90 8.44 -1.79
N LYS A 536 16.79 9.38 -1.43
CA LYS A 536 17.71 9.24 -0.29
C LYS A 536 17.36 10.19 0.85
N ILE A 537 17.76 9.79 2.06
CA ILE A 537 17.82 10.67 3.23
C ILE A 537 19.26 10.72 3.77
N TYR A 538 19.57 11.80 4.49
CA TYR A 538 20.89 12.08 5.05
C TYR A 538 20.75 12.21 6.57
N MET A 539 21.16 11.17 7.29
CA MET A 539 21.08 11.10 8.77
C MET A 539 22.44 11.39 9.38
N TYR A 540 22.46 11.98 10.57
CA TYR A 540 23.69 12.19 11.34
C TYR A 540 23.72 11.24 12.52
N LEU A 541 24.58 10.22 12.45
CA LEU A 541 24.59 9.07 13.36
C LEU A 541 25.96 8.94 14.04
N PRO A 542 26.02 8.45 15.28
CA PRO A 542 27.28 8.14 15.96
C PRO A 542 28.09 7.09 15.19
N ALA A 543 29.42 7.13 15.36
CA ALA A 543 30.29 6.12 14.77
C ALA A 543 30.05 4.73 15.40
N GLY A 544 30.12 3.68 14.58
CA GLY A 544 29.93 2.30 15.02
C GLY A 544 28.97 1.52 14.15
N GLU A 545 28.67 0.30 14.55
CA GLU A 545 27.65 -0.50 13.91
C GLU A 545 26.25 0.06 14.21
N THR A 546 25.48 0.28 13.21
CA THR A 546 24.17 0.93 13.31
C THR A 546 23.12 0.11 12.60
N SER A 547 21.94 0.03 13.23
CA SER A 547 20.75 -0.59 12.66
C SER A 547 19.53 0.28 12.97
N ILE A 548 18.85 0.76 11.92
CA ILE A 548 17.69 1.65 12.05
C ILE A 548 16.53 1.04 11.30
N LEU A 549 15.36 1.02 11.92
CA LEU A 549 14.12 0.59 11.31
C LEU A 549 13.43 1.78 10.62
N LEU A 550 13.32 1.72 9.29
CA LEU A 550 12.58 2.68 8.47
C LEU A 550 11.59 1.91 7.62
N GLY A 551 10.32 2.23 7.71
CA GLY A 551 9.26 1.43 7.09
C GLY A 551 9.26 0.00 7.63
N MET A 552 9.34 -0.94 6.73
CA MET A 552 9.31 -2.37 7.06
C MET A 552 10.70 -3.01 7.18
N TYR A 553 11.80 -2.25 6.97
CA TYR A 553 13.15 -2.81 6.88
C TYR A 553 14.11 -2.20 7.88
N TYR A 554 15.00 -3.04 8.40
CA TYR A 554 16.19 -2.58 9.10
C TYR A 554 17.25 -2.17 8.08
N TYR A 555 17.72 -0.93 8.19
CA TYR A 555 18.85 -0.42 7.42
C TYR A 555 20.09 -0.51 8.30
N THR A 556 21.10 -1.23 7.86
CA THR A 556 22.28 -1.57 8.66
C THR A 556 23.58 -1.17 7.96
N GLY A 557 24.58 -0.83 8.75
CA GLY A 557 25.92 -0.49 8.27
C GLY A 557 26.82 -0.05 9.40
N THR A 558 28.09 0.19 9.05
CA THR A 558 29.07 0.75 9.99
C THR A 558 29.30 2.22 9.64
N VAL A 559 29.05 3.10 10.59
CA VAL A 559 29.34 4.54 10.48
C VAL A 559 30.78 4.78 10.90
N SER A 560 31.60 5.33 9.99
CA SER A 560 33.01 5.68 10.23
C SER A 560 33.14 7.14 10.66
N ALA A 561 34.00 7.37 11.62
CA ALA A 561 34.41 8.72 12.08
C ALA A 561 35.47 9.37 11.17
N GLU A 562 35.98 8.67 10.14
CA GLU A 562 36.99 9.21 9.26
C GLU A 562 36.43 10.34 8.39
N ALA A 563 37.20 11.43 8.28
CA ALA A 563 36.81 12.57 7.46
C ALA A 563 36.65 12.16 5.98
N GLY A 564 35.49 12.42 5.39
CA GLY A 564 35.16 12.07 4.01
C GLY A 564 34.79 10.61 3.80
N ALA A 565 34.54 9.82 4.86
CA ALA A 565 33.99 8.48 4.74
C ALA A 565 32.61 8.50 4.04
N ASP A 566 32.39 7.57 3.11
CA ASP A 566 31.10 7.35 2.47
C ASP A 566 30.25 6.44 3.36
N ASN A 567 29.68 7.01 4.42
CA ASN A 567 28.83 6.27 5.36
C ASN A 567 27.48 6.00 4.72
N ARG A 568 27.11 4.71 4.66
CA ARG A 568 25.84 4.25 4.09
C ARG A 568 25.22 3.17 4.93
N LEU A 569 23.91 3.24 5.11
CA LEU A 569 23.14 2.09 5.58
C LEU A 569 22.47 1.41 4.39
N THR A 570 22.58 0.08 4.37
CA THR A 570 21.99 -0.75 3.35
C THR A 570 20.78 -1.50 3.90
N ARG A 571 19.81 -1.75 3.02
CA ARG A 571 18.60 -2.48 3.34
C ARG A 571 18.95 -3.89 3.81
N GLY A 572 18.60 -4.23 5.02
CA GLY A 572 18.81 -5.51 5.67
C GLY A 572 17.54 -6.34 5.78
N LYS A 573 17.34 -6.98 6.94
CA LYS A 573 16.17 -7.83 7.20
C LYS A 573 14.89 -7.02 7.28
N CYS A 574 13.79 -7.61 6.78
CA CYS A 574 12.46 -7.10 7.05
C CYS A 574 12.09 -7.28 8.53
N ARG A 575 11.37 -6.32 9.10
CA ARG A 575 10.80 -6.40 10.45
C ARG A 575 9.82 -7.57 10.56
N TYR A 576 9.05 -7.78 9.50
CA TYR A 576 8.03 -8.81 9.43
C TYR A 576 8.42 -9.88 8.44
N ASP A 577 8.17 -11.12 8.76
CA ASP A 577 8.32 -12.29 7.89
C ASP A 577 7.29 -12.31 6.75
N LEU A 578 6.12 -11.68 6.95
CA LEU A 578 5.12 -11.39 5.92
C LEU A 578 4.87 -9.89 5.83
N LEU A 579 4.87 -9.35 4.61
CA LEU A 579 4.45 -8.00 4.28
C LEU A 579 2.96 -7.99 3.93
N VAL A 580 2.25 -7.00 4.44
CA VAL A 580 0.86 -6.70 4.05
C VAL A 580 0.85 -5.33 3.41
N LEU A 581 0.52 -5.28 2.12
CA LEU A 581 0.46 -4.05 1.34
C LEU A 581 -1.02 -3.69 1.10
N GLY A 582 -1.39 -2.48 1.41
CA GLY A 582 -2.75 -1.96 1.34
C GLY A 582 -3.09 -1.12 2.57
N ASP A 583 -4.36 -0.76 2.73
CA ASP A 583 -4.80 0.09 3.83
C ASP A 583 -4.72 -0.66 5.18
N PRO A 584 -3.94 -0.14 6.15
CA PRO A 584 -3.73 -0.77 7.46
C PRO A 584 -5.01 -0.85 8.31
N ALA A 585 -6.07 -0.13 7.97
CA ALA A 585 -7.36 -0.24 8.66
C ALA A 585 -8.00 -1.64 8.50
N TYR A 586 -7.64 -2.38 7.46
CA TYR A 586 -8.22 -3.67 7.11
C TYR A 586 -7.46 -4.89 7.61
N TYR A 587 -6.42 -4.71 8.44
CA TYR A 587 -5.75 -5.85 9.07
C TYR A 587 -5.21 -5.48 10.46
N GLU A 588 -4.99 -6.51 11.26
CA GLU A 588 -4.32 -6.42 12.57
C GLU A 588 -3.23 -7.48 12.66
N ARG A 589 -2.09 -7.12 13.27
CA ARG A 589 -1.01 -8.05 13.56
C ARG A 589 -1.06 -8.45 15.03
N ASN A 590 -1.09 -9.76 15.28
CA ASN A 590 -1.07 -10.33 16.61
C ASN A 590 0.32 -10.94 16.88
N GLU A 591 0.91 -10.62 18.01
CA GLU A 591 2.20 -11.20 18.40
C GLU A 591 2.05 -12.60 19.03
N ILE A 592 0.92 -12.88 19.67
CA ILE A 592 0.64 -14.17 20.32
C ILE A 592 -0.84 -14.53 20.15
N PRO A 593 -1.18 -15.61 19.38
CA PRO A 593 -0.31 -16.31 18.43
C PRO A 593 0.10 -15.40 17.27
N GLN A 594 1.31 -15.59 16.75
CA GLN A 594 1.82 -14.80 15.64
C GLN A 594 0.89 -14.97 14.42
N GLY A 595 0.23 -13.90 14.03
CA GLY A 595 -0.77 -13.94 12.97
C GLY A 595 -1.16 -12.57 12.47
N ILE A 596 -1.84 -12.58 11.32
CA ILE A 596 -2.43 -11.40 10.69
C ILE A 596 -3.93 -11.66 10.58
N LEU A 597 -4.73 -10.88 11.30
CA LEU A 597 -6.19 -10.89 11.17
C LEU A 597 -6.59 -9.94 10.05
N ILE A 598 -7.31 -10.45 9.05
CA ILE A 598 -7.83 -9.69 7.91
C ILE A 598 -9.31 -9.39 8.14
N LYS A 599 -9.68 -8.12 8.02
CA LYS A 599 -11.01 -7.61 8.32
C LYS A 599 -11.91 -7.54 7.09
N ASP A 600 -13.21 -7.41 7.34
CA ASP A 600 -14.21 -7.28 6.28
C ASP A 600 -13.92 -6.10 5.32
N GLY A 601 -14.14 -6.32 4.02
CA GLY A 601 -13.88 -5.34 2.97
C GLY A 601 -12.42 -5.21 2.54
N ALA A 602 -11.50 -6.02 3.10
CA ALA A 602 -10.07 -5.94 2.79
C ALA A 602 -9.76 -6.24 1.32
N ASN A 603 -8.86 -5.43 0.75
CA ASN A 603 -8.22 -5.68 -0.54
C ASN A 603 -6.70 -5.48 -0.36
N LEU A 604 -5.99 -6.56 -0.07
CA LEU A 604 -4.61 -6.51 0.40
C LEU A 604 -3.71 -7.42 -0.44
N THR A 605 -2.44 -7.05 -0.56
CA THR A 605 -1.41 -7.92 -1.14
C THR A 605 -0.50 -8.43 -0.03
N ILE A 606 -0.31 -9.75 0.01
CA ILE A 606 0.58 -10.43 0.96
C ILE A 606 1.83 -10.87 0.22
N LYS A 607 3.00 -10.59 0.79
CA LYS A 607 4.31 -11.02 0.28
C LYS A 607 5.18 -11.55 1.41
N SER A 608 6.08 -12.47 1.09
CA SER A 608 7.16 -12.82 2.02
C SER A 608 8.12 -11.63 2.19
N GLY A 609 8.50 -11.36 3.44
CA GLY A 609 9.50 -10.34 3.75
C GLY A 609 10.90 -10.70 3.25
N ASN A 610 11.81 -9.72 3.20
CA ASN A 610 13.18 -9.98 2.79
C ASN A 610 13.86 -11.00 3.72
N GLY A 611 14.46 -12.03 3.13
CA GLY A 611 15.02 -13.18 3.86
C GLY A 611 14.04 -14.33 4.06
N TYR A 612 12.77 -14.15 3.65
CA TYR A 612 11.75 -15.19 3.60
C TYR A 612 11.34 -15.48 2.15
N GLY A 613 10.94 -16.70 1.87
CA GLY A 613 10.58 -17.15 0.52
C GLY A 613 10.64 -18.66 0.41
N LYS A 614 10.88 -19.18 -0.79
CA LYS A 614 10.89 -20.61 -1.13
C LYS A 614 11.82 -21.47 -0.27
N ASP A 615 12.97 -20.93 0.15
CA ASP A 615 13.97 -21.66 0.94
C ASP A 615 13.85 -21.37 2.46
N ASN A 616 13.05 -20.37 2.84
CA ASN A 616 12.86 -19.96 4.21
C ASN A 616 11.44 -19.40 4.40
N TYR A 617 10.50 -20.26 4.75
CA TYR A 617 9.10 -19.92 4.90
C TYR A 617 8.85 -19.09 6.17
N SER A 618 7.85 -18.19 6.12
CA SER A 618 7.28 -17.51 7.28
C SER A 618 6.48 -18.50 8.15
N GLN A 619 6.43 -18.26 9.46
CA GLN A 619 5.54 -18.99 10.38
C GLN A 619 4.30 -18.17 10.78
N THR A 620 4.19 -16.96 10.29
CA THR A 620 3.04 -16.09 10.53
C THR A 620 1.83 -16.57 9.73
N ARG A 621 0.74 -16.91 10.41
CA ARG A 621 -0.52 -17.30 9.77
C ARG A 621 -1.35 -16.09 9.36
N ILE A 622 -2.26 -16.31 8.42
CA ILE A 622 -3.29 -15.35 8.02
C ILE A 622 -4.64 -15.90 8.47
N GLU A 623 -5.39 -15.11 9.22
CA GLU A 623 -6.74 -15.44 9.66
C GLU A 623 -7.72 -14.41 9.10
N ILE A 624 -8.79 -14.89 8.49
CA ILE A 624 -9.88 -14.04 8.01
C ILE A 624 -10.86 -13.80 9.15
N GLU A 625 -11.30 -12.58 9.36
CA GLU A 625 -12.35 -12.29 10.33
C GLU A 625 -13.63 -13.08 9.96
N LYS A 626 -14.37 -13.57 10.96
CA LYS A 626 -15.58 -14.36 10.70
C LYS A 626 -16.59 -13.54 9.89
N ASP A 627 -17.15 -14.18 8.86
CA ASP A 627 -18.15 -13.62 7.94
C ASP A 627 -17.64 -12.47 7.04
N ALA A 628 -16.33 -12.18 7.08
CA ALA A 628 -15.71 -11.15 6.27
C ALA A 628 -15.61 -11.53 4.79
N SER A 629 -15.91 -10.57 3.91
CA SER A 629 -15.69 -10.65 2.46
C SER A 629 -14.41 -9.93 2.10
N VAL A 630 -13.41 -10.65 1.57
CA VAL A 630 -12.06 -10.11 1.38
C VAL A 630 -11.47 -10.51 0.03
N THR A 631 -10.54 -9.71 -0.45
CA THR A 631 -9.68 -10.03 -1.59
C THR A 631 -8.22 -9.99 -1.15
N LEU A 632 -7.52 -11.12 -1.28
CA LEU A 632 -6.11 -11.25 -0.98
C LEU A 632 -5.32 -11.58 -2.23
N THR A 633 -4.36 -10.77 -2.59
CA THR A 633 -3.36 -11.12 -3.60
C THR A 633 -2.17 -11.76 -2.91
N LEU A 634 -1.84 -13.00 -3.25
CA LEU A 634 -0.60 -13.67 -2.82
C LEU A 634 0.46 -13.45 -3.90
N ASP A 635 1.55 -12.78 -3.57
CA ASP A 635 2.61 -12.42 -4.52
C ASP A 635 3.99 -12.78 -3.94
N GLY A 636 4.45 -14.00 -4.22
CA GLY A 636 5.66 -14.54 -3.59
C GLY A 636 5.48 -14.84 -2.10
N THR A 637 4.33 -15.36 -1.71
CA THR A 637 3.96 -15.65 -0.30
C THR A 637 4.30 -17.09 0.07
N TYR A 638 5.12 -17.26 1.11
CA TYR A 638 5.55 -18.57 1.58
C TYR A 638 5.32 -18.69 3.09
N ILE A 639 4.39 -19.56 3.50
CA ILE A 639 4.01 -19.79 4.91
C ILE A 639 4.10 -21.27 5.24
N ASP A 640 4.79 -21.61 6.32
CA ASP A 640 4.95 -22.96 6.84
C ASP A 640 4.55 -23.01 8.32
N THR A 641 3.41 -23.63 8.57
CA THR A 641 2.88 -23.85 9.93
C THR A 641 2.98 -25.32 10.38
N ILE A 642 3.87 -26.10 9.73
CA ILE A 642 3.99 -27.55 9.95
C ILE A 642 4.34 -27.90 11.40
N ASP A 643 5.17 -27.09 12.03
CA ASP A 643 5.59 -27.24 13.42
C ASP A 643 4.61 -26.58 14.42
N THR A 644 3.60 -25.88 13.92
CA THR A 644 2.51 -25.30 14.70
C THR A 644 1.23 -26.12 14.53
N THR A 645 0.23 -25.86 15.33
CA THR A 645 -1.06 -26.52 15.19
C THR A 645 -2.04 -25.59 14.49
N ASP A 646 -1.66 -25.10 13.30
CA ASP A 646 -2.40 -24.06 12.60
C ASP A 646 -2.44 -24.24 11.07
N SER A 647 -3.31 -23.47 10.42
CA SER A 647 -3.38 -23.30 8.97
C SER A 647 -2.62 -22.03 8.53
N PRO A 648 -1.87 -22.05 7.42
CA PRO A 648 -1.30 -20.84 6.82
C PRO A 648 -2.35 -19.77 6.51
N ILE A 649 -3.48 -20.15 5.93
CA ILE A 649 -4.62 -19.27 5.69
C ILE A 649 -5.87 -19.93 6.27
N LEU A 650 -6.45 -19.31 7.30
CA LEU A 650 -7.63 -19.79 7.99
C LEU A 650 -8.85 -18.92 7.68
N ILE A 651 -9.87 -19.52 7.09
CA ILE A 651 -11.22 -18.97 6.96
C ILE A 651 -12.05 -19.64 8.06
N PRO A 652 -12.63 -18.88 9.00
CA PRO A 652 -13.36 -19.45 10.13
C PRO A 652 -14.49 -20.38 9.70
N GLU A 653 -14.72 -21.42 10.50
CA GLU A 653 -15.76 -22.42 10.25
C GLU A 653 -17.14 -21.79 10.04
N ASN A 654 -17.83 -22.23 8.98
CA ASN A 654 -19.16 -21.74 8.60
C ASN A 654 -19.23 -20.22 8.37
N SER A 655 -18.11 -19.59 7.93
CA SER A 655 -18.09 -18.18 7.55
C SER A 655 -18.93 -17.93 6.29
N THR A 656 -19.76 -16.87 6.32
CA THR A 656 -20.67 -16.49 5.22
C THR A 656 -20.05 -15.52 4.23
N GLY A 657 -18.91 -14.89 4.56
CA GLY A 657 -18.19 -13.98 3.70
C GLY A 657 -17.47 -14.68 2.54
N ASN A 658 -17.31 -13.99 1.42
CA ASN A 658 -16.59 -14.49 0.25
C ASN A 658 -15.11 -14.14 0.33
N VAL A 659 -14.25 -15.13 0.16
CA VAL A 659 -12.80 -14.95 0.16
C VAL A 659 -12.26 -15.15 -1.25
N ASN A 660 -11.69 -14.11 -1.83
CA ASN A 660 -11.05 -14.15 -3.14
C ASN A 660 -9.52 -14.15 -2.97
N ILE A 661 -8.86 -15.19 -3.45
CA ILE A 661 -7.40 -15.28 -3.49
C ILE A 661 -6.94 -15.12 -4.94
N ILE A 662 -6.15 -14.09 -5.19
CA ILE A 662 -5.55 -13.79 -6.50
C ILE A 662 -4.07 -14.20 -6.44
N LEU A 663 -3.67 -15.13 -7.29
CA LEU A 663 -2.30 -15.61 -7.36
C LEU A 663 -1.45 -14.74 -8.29
N LYS A 664 -0.30 -14.30 -7.79
CA LYS A 664 0.78 -13.70 -8.56
C LYS A 664 2.11 -14.34 -8.16
N GLY A 665 3.01 -14.50 -9.14
CA GLY A 665 4.29 -15.17 -8.89
C GLY A 665 4.13 -16.59 -8.32
N GLU A 666 5.14 -17.11 -7.66
CA GLU A 666 5.13 -18.43 -7.00
C GLU A 666 4.79 -18.29 -5.52
N ASN A 667 3.87 -19.09 -5.02
CA ASN A 667 3.42 -19.08 -3.63
C ASN A 667 3.47 -20.49 -3.03
N GLY A 668 3.80 -20.60 -1.74
CA GLY A 668 3.91 -21.89 -1.06
C GLY A 668 3.30 -21.86 0.34
N LEU A 669 2.37 -22.77 0.60
CA LEU A 669 1.65 -22.88 1.88
C LEU A 669 1.75 -24.30 2.40
N LYS A 670 2.21 -24.50 3.65
CA LYS A 670 2.30 -25.78 4.32
C LYS A 670 1.63 -25.73 5.68
N ALA A 671 0.70 -26.64 5.92
CA ALA A 671 -0.13 -26.64 7.10
C ALA A 671 0.39 -27.52 8.24
N GLY A 672 0.00 -27.19 9.46
CA GLY A 672 0.16 -28.00 10.64
C GLY A 672 -0.71 -29.26 10.59
N ARG A 673 -0.40 -30.22 11.46
CA ARG A 673 -0.87 -31.64 11.43
C ARG A 673 -2.34 -31.86 11.11
N TYR A 674 -3.26 -31.05 11.63
CA TYR A 674 -4.72 -31.26 11.51
C TYR A 674 -5.39 -30.29 10.54
N TYR A 675 -4.63 -29.44 9.89
CA TYR A 675 -5.11 -28.26 9.16
C TYR A 675 -4.86 -28.35 7.65
N ALA A 676 -5.69 -27.65 6.90
CA ALA A 676 -5.47 -27.43 5.47
C ALA A 676 -4.54 -26.23 5.23
N ALA A 677 -3.84 -26.21 4.09
CA ALA A 677 -2.97 -25.07 3.77
C ALA A 677 -3.77 -23.79 3.49
N ILE A 678 -4.90 -23.91 2.82
CA ILE A 678 -5.97 -22.91 2.83
C ILE A 678 -7.18 -23.60 3.45
N GLN A 679 -7.47 -23.26 4.71
CA GLN A 679 -8.53 -23.91 5.44
C GLN A 679 -9.85 -23.18 5.27
N LYS A 680 -10.83 -23.91 4.77
CA LYS A 680 -12.21 -23.49 4.53
C LYS A 680 -13.15 -24.56 5.06
N ASP A 681 -13.38 -24.52 6.35
CA ASP A 681 -14.27 -25.46 7.04
C ASP A 681 -15.73 -25.05 6.92
N GLY A 682 -16.61 -25.99 6.71
CA GLY A 682 -18.04 -25.72 6.83
C GLY A 682 -18.94 -26.67 6.02
N ASP A 683 -20.11 -26.93 6.60
CA ASP A 683 -21.19 -27.74 6.05
C ASP A 683 -22.56 -27.03 6.09
N ALA A 684 -22.62 -25.80 6.60
CA ALA A 684 -23.86 -25.02 6.66
C ALA A 684 -24.36 -24.61 5.27
N GLU A 685 -25.68 -24.40 5.12
CA GLU A 685 -26.32 -24.10 3.82
C GLU A 685 -25.91 -22.76 3.17
N ASN A 686 -25.45 -21.77 3.93
CA ASN A 686 -25.18 -20.42 3.43
C ASN A 686 -23.72 -19.99 3.68
N ILE A 687 -22.77 -20.88 3.56
CA ILE A 687 -21.35 -20.52 3.68
C ILE A 687 -20.85 -19.76 2.46
N GLY A 688 -19.98 -18.79 2.68
CA GLY A 688 -19.32 -18.01 1.62
C GLY A 688 -18.46 -18.86 0.70
N THR A 689 -18.04 -18.30 -0.40
CA THR A 689 -17.22 -18.97 -1.42
C THR A 689 -15.74 -18.62 -1.23
N LEU A 690 -14.86 -19.63 -1.32
CA LEU A 690 -13.44 -19.44 -1.55
C LEU A 690 -13.18 -19.48 -3.05
N THR A 691 -12.73 -18.37 -3.63
CA THR A 691 -12.36 -18.28 -5.04
C THR A 691 -10.86 -18.13 -5.19
N ILE A 692 -10.23 -18.97 -6.01
CA ILE A 692 -8.80 -18.88 -6.36
C ILE A 692 -8.69 -18.54 -7.85
N SER A 693 -7.95 -17.49 -8.17
CA SER A 693 -7.79 -16.94 -9.52
C SER A 693 -6.39 -16.33 -9.71
N GLY A 694 -6.15 -15.71 -10.88
CA GLY A 694 -4.88 -15.04 -11.19
C GLY A 694 -4.07 -15.84 -12.19
N ASP A 695 -2.81 -15.44 -12.40
CA ASP A 695 -1.85 -16.03 -13.34
C ASP A 695 -0.60 -16.62 -12.65
N GLY A 696 -0.51 -16.51 -11.33
CA GLY A 696 0.55 -17.06 -10.52
C GLY A 696 0.38 -18.53 -10.18
N ALA A 697 1.36 -19.08 -9.45
CA ALA A 697 1.38 -20.46 -8.98
C ALA A 697 1.17 -20.55 -7.46
N LEU A 698 0.51 -21.63 -7.02
CA LEU A 698 0.31 -21.98 -5.63
C LEU A 698 0.65 -23.45 -5.38
N ILE A 699 1.53 -23.69 -4.42
CA ILE A 699 1.77 -25.03 -3.85
C ILE A 699 1.13 -25.06 -2.46
N ALA A 700 0.03 -25.81 -2.32
CA ALA A 700 -0.72 -25.94 -1.08
C ALA A 700 -0.56 -27.37 -0.52
N GLN A 701 0.15 -27.51 0.59
CA GLN A 701 0.38 -28.78 1.26
C GLN A 701 -0.38 -28.84 2.57
N GLY A 702 -1.37 -29.71 2.64
CA GLY A 702 -2.12 -30.01 3.86
C GLY A 702 -1.27 -30.71 4.90
N GLY A 703 -1.60 -30.51 6.17
CA GLY A 703 -1.01 -31.26 7.26
C GLY A 703 -1.47 -32.73 7.21
N LYS A 704 -0.96 -33.57 8.11
CA LYS A 704 -1.17 -35.02 8.08
C LYS A 704 -2.64 -35.47 7.91
N GLN A 705 -3.61 -34.67 8.37
CA GLN A 705 -5.03 -34.99 8.35
C GLN A 705 -5.91 -33.90 7.70
N GLY A 706 -5.28 -32.84 7.17
CA GLY A 706 -5.94 -31.74 6.48
C GLY A 706 -5.83 -31.84 4.97
N ALA A 707 -6.75 -31.22 4.24
CA ALA A 707 -6.70 -31.09 2.80
C ALA A 707 -5.55 -30.15 2.36
N GLY A 708 -5.13 -30.22 1.09
CA GLY A 708 -4.30 -29.18 0.52
C GLY A 708 -5.05 -27.84 0.53
N ILE A 709 -6.26 -27.83 0.00
CA ILE A 709 -7.20 -26.69 0.01
C ILE A 709 -8.57 -27.22 0.44
N GLY A 710 -9.11 -26.69 1.54
CA GLY A 710 -10.45 -27.07 2.02
C GLY A 710 -10.50 -27.37 3.50
N GLY A 711 -11.00 -28.56 3.88
CA GLY A 711 -11.26 -28.91 5.28
C GLY A 711 -10.04 -29.35 6.07
N GLY A 712 -10.01 -29.01 7.35
CA GLY A 712 -9.14 -29.61 8.35
C GLY A 712 -9.63 -30.98 8.78
N HIS A 713 -9.03 -31.58 9.83
CA HIS A 713 -9.44 -32.85 10.41
C HIS A 713 -10.91 -32.82 10.87
N GLU A 714 -11.72 -33.84 10.46
CA GLU A 714 -13.17 -33.95 10.72
C GLU A 714 -13.97 -32.76 10.17
N LYS A 715 -13.44 -32.04 9.16
CA LYS A 715 -14.10 -30.88 8.58
C LYS A 715 -14.31 -31.02 7.08
N ALA A 716 -15.50 -30.58 6.68
CA ALA A 716 -15.85 -30.49 5.27
C ALA A 716 -15.16 -29.29 4.59
N GLY A 717 -14.69 -29.48 3.36
CA GLY A 717 -14.19 -28.44 2.51
C GLY A 717 -15.16 -28.17 1.35
N ASN A 718 -15.99 -27.14 1.50
CA ASN A 718 -17.11 -26.87 0.58
C ASN A 718 -17.04 -25.46 -0.01
N ASN A 719 -17.75 -25.23 -1.13
CA ASN A 719 -17.85 -23.95 -1.83
C ASN A 719 -16.47 -23.40 -2.24
N ILE A 720 -15.71 -24.21 -2.97
CA ILE A 720 -14.39 -23.87 -3.49
C ILE A 720 -14.48 -23.68 -4.99
N VAL A 721 -14.01 -22.54 -5.49
CA VAL A 721 -13.97 -22.21 -6.92
C VAL A 721 -12.53 -21.93 -7.34
N ILE A 722 -12.06 -22.63 -8.37
CA ILE A 722 -10.77 -22.33 -9.01
C ILE A 722 -11.03 -21.90 -10.44
N SER A 723 -10.71 -20.64 -10.74
CA SER A 723 -10.95 -20.03 -12.04
C SER A 723 -9.68 -19.63 -12.80
N GLY A 724 -8.49 -19.76 -12.18
CA GLY A 724 -7.20 -19.40 -12.79
C GLY A 724 -6.02 -19.86 -11.94
N GLY A 725 -4.82 -19.56 -12.42
CA GLY A 725 -3.55 -19.90 -11.79
C GLY A 725 -3.07 -21.32 -12.03
N GLU A 726 -1.85 -21.61 -11.56
CA GLU A 726 -1.27 -22.95 -11.50
C GLU A 726 -1.35 -23.45 -10.04
N VAL A 727 -2.33 -24.28 -9.72
CA VAL A 727 -2.61 -24.74 -8.37
C VAL A 727 -2.17 -26.17 -8.18
N THR A 728 -1.17 -26.41 -7.32
CA THR A 728 -0.77 -27.74 -6.86
C THR A 728 -1.21 -27.92 -5.42
N ALA A 729 -2.19 -28.79 -5.21
CA ALA A 729 -2.78 -29.07 -3.89
C ALA A 729 -2.52 -30.53 -3.48
N THR A 730 -1.87 -30.75 -2.35
CA THR A 730 -1.55 -32.07 -1.82
C THR A 730 -2.22 -32.25 -0.45
N GLY A 731 -3.09 -33.23 -0.33
CA GLY A 731 -3.71 -33.61 0.95
C GLY A 731 -2.75 -34.39 1.86
N GLY A 732 -3.02 -34.34 3.15
CA GLY A 732 -2.35 -35.18 4.12
C GLY A 732 -2.78 -36.64 4.00
N GLU A 733 -2.23 -37.51 4.86
CA GLU A 733 -2.32 -38.98 4.78
C GLU A 733 -3.74 -39.54 4.49
N TYR A 734 -4.80 -38.89 5.02
CA TYR A 734 -6.19 -39.35 4.86
C TYR A 734 -7.14 -38.32 4.25
N ALA A 735 -6.60 -37.23 3.73
CA ALA A 735 -7.36 -36.08 3.27
C ALA A 735 -7.30 -35.89 1.75
N ALA A 736 -8.22 -35.14 1.20
CA ALA A 736 -8.24 -34.79 -0.22
C ALA A 736 -7.13 -33.77 -0.58
N GLY A 737 -6.69 -33.76 -1.84
CA GLY A 737 -5.90 -32.66 -2.38
C GLY A 737 -6.68 -31.34 -2.32
N ILE A 738 -7.91 -31.34 -2.86
CA ILE A 738 -8.86 -30.22 -2.80
C ILE A 738 -10.19 -30.77 -2.29
N GLY A 739 -10.72 -30.23 -1.18
CA GLY A 739 -11.99 -30.61 -0.57
C GLY A 739 -11.89 -31.00 0.88
N GLY A 740 -12.35 -32.21 1.27
CA GLY A 740 -12.45 -32.61 2.67
C GLY A 740 -11.13 -33.02 3.33
N GLY A 741 -10.98 -32.72 4.62
CA GLY A 741 -9.95 -33.29 5.45
C GLY A 741 -10.26 -34.76 5.80
N MET A 742 -9.43 -35.39 6.66
CA MET A 742 -9.73 -36.74 7.18
C MET A 742 -11.10 -36.73 7.88
N TYR A 743 -12.00 -37.66 7.52
CA TYR A 743 -13.41 -37.68 7.92
C TYR A 743 -14.23 -36.43 7.55
N GLY A 744 -13.79 -35.71 6.53
CA GLY A 744 -14.46 -34.53 5.99
C GLY A 744 -14.96 -34.74 4.57
N SER A 745 -16.17 -34.29 4.28
CA SER A 745 -16.74 -34.30 2.94
C SER A 745 -16.14 -33.18 2.09
N GLY A 746 -16.05 -33.35 0.75
CA GLY A 746 -15.74 -32.32 -0.19
C GLY A 746 -16.90 -32.09 -1.15
N SER A 747 -17.55 -30.93 -1.08
CA SER A 747 -18.72 -30.69 -1.93
C SER A 747 -18.75 -29.26 -2.46
N SER A 748 -19.53 -29.07 -3.55
CA SER A 748 -19.64 -27.75 -4.22
C SER A 748 -18.26 -27.21 -4.63
N ILE A 749 -17.47 -28.06 -5.29
CA ILE A 749 -16.16 -27.71 -5.83
C ILE A 749 -16.31 -27.41 -7.32
N THR A 750 -15.91 -26.22 -7.75
CA THR A 750 -15.99 -25.81 -9.15
C THR A 750 -14.60 -25.48 -9.69
N ILE A 751 -14.22 -26.09 -10.80
CA ILE A 751 -12.99 -25.73 -11.55
C ILE A 751 -13.39 -25.26 -12.93
N SER A 752 -13.20 -23.99 -13.21
CA SER A 752 -13.57 -23.34 -14.46
C SER A 752 -12.39 -22.85 -15.30
N GLY A 753 -11.17 -22.88 -14.73
CA GLY A 753 -9.96 -22.40 -15.42
C GLY A 753 -8.68 -22.77 -14.68
N GLY A 754 -7.54 -22.34 -15.22
CA GLY A 754 -6.22 -22.61 -14.67
C GLY A 754 -5.69 -24.02 -14.93
N THR A 755 -4.54 -24.31 -14.32
CA THR A 755 -3.93 -25.67 -14.28
C THR A 755 -3.96 -26.15 -12.84
N VAL A 756 -4.72 -27.19 -12.58
CA VAL A 756 -4.94 -27.72 -11.23
C VAL A 756 -4.36 -29.13 -11.13
N THR A 757 -3.38 -29.31 -10.26
CA THR A 757 -2.82 -30.60 -9.87
C THR A 757 -3.24 -30.90 -8.44
N ALA A 758 -4.16 -31.86 -8.25
CA ALA A 758 -4.68 -32.23 -6.95
C ALA A 758 -4.30 -33.67 -6.61
N THR A 759 -3.56 -33.86 -5.53
CA THR A 759 -3.13 -35.19 -5.07
C THR A 759 -3.73 -35.46 -3.68
N GLY A 760 -4.55 -36.50 -3.59
CA GLY A 760 -5.06 -37.01 -2.32
C GLY A 760 -3.96 -37.73 -1.54
N GLY A 761 -4.05 -37.69 -0.22
CA GLY A 761 -3.25 -38.52 0.63
C GLY A 761 -3.63 -39.99 0.52
N GLU A 762 -3.05 -40.87 1.36
CA GLU A 762 -3.17 -42.35 1.26
C GLU A 762 -4.59 -42.86 1.03
N SER A 763 -5.61 -42.26 1.64
CA SER A 763 -6.99 -42.67 1.51
C SER A 763 -7.94 -41.54 1.03
N GLY A 764 -7.40 -40.39 0.64
CA GLY A 764 -8.17 -39.23 0.18
C GLY A 764 -8.34 -39.19 -1.34
N ALA A 765 -9.34 -38.48 -1.82
CA ALA A 765 -9.49 -38.18 -3.24
C ALA A 765 -8.49 -37.11 -3.71
N GLY A 766 -8.18 -37.08 -5.00
CA GLY A 766 -7.47 -35.92 -5.56
C GLY A 766 -8.29 -34.66 -5.42
N VAL A 767 -9.51 -34.65 -5.98
CA VAL A 767 -10.55 -33.62 -5.80
C VAL A 767 -11.79 -34.27 -5.22
N GLY A 768 -12.22 -33.84 -4.02
CA GLY A 768 -13.41 -34.38 -3.38
C GLY A 768 -13.23 -34.59 -1.86
N SER A 769 -13.44 -35.81 -1.36
CA SER A 769 -13.47 -36.04 0.09
C SER A 769 -12.24 -36.74 0.65
N GLY A 770 -12.10 -36.62 1.96
CA GLY A 770 -11.17 -37.43 2.73
C GLY A 770 -11.72 -38.83 3.02
N TYR A 771 -10.99 -39.53 3.90
CA TYR A 771 -11.28 -40.91 4.31
C TYR A 771 -12.70 -41.07 4.88
N TYR A 772 -13.45 -42.11 4.44
CA TYR A 772 -14.82 -42.47 4.76
C TYR A 772 -15.92 -41.52 4.28
N GLU A 773 -15.61 -40.40 3.68
CA GLU A 773 -16.59 -39.39 3.30
C GLU A 773 -16.80 -39.32 1.79
N SER A 774 -17.93 -38.72 1.38
CA SER A 774 -18.34 -38.59 -0.01
C SER A 774 -17.99 -37.28 -0.61
N GLY A 775 -17.46 -37.27 -1.86
CA GLY A 775 -17.31 -36.12 -2.69
C GLY A 775 -18.57 -35.85 -3.51
N SER A 776 -19.13 -34.63 -3.45
CA SER A 776 -20.44 -34.34 -4.06
C SER A 776 -20.45 -32.98 -4.76
N ASN A 777 -21.27 -32.82 -5.81
CA ASN A 777 -21.48 -31.57 -6.53
C ASN A 777 -20.15 -30.96 -7.04
N ILE A 778 -19.35 -31.78 -7.71
CA ILE A 778 -18.07 -31.36 -8.29
C ILE A 778 -18.31 -31.01 -9.75
N THR A 779 -17.99 -29.77 -10.14
CA THR A 779 -18.19 -29.24 -11.48
C THR A 779 -16.85 -28.84 -12.12
N ILE A 780 -16.57 -29.38 -13.31
CA ILE A 780 -15.41 -28.98 -14.12
C ILE A 780 -15.91 -28.47 -15.46
N SER A 781 -15.74 -27.19 -15.70
CA SER A 781 -16.20 -26.55 -16.93
C SER A 781 -15.05 -26.01 -17.82
N GLY A 782 -13.81 -26.04 -17.33
CA GLY A 782 -12.65 -25.52 -18.06
C GLY A 782 -11.32 -25.83 -17.38
N GLY A 783 -10.24 -25.33 -17.95
CA GLY A 783 -8.88 -25.53 -17.44
C GLY A 783 -8.28 -26.91 -17.71
N THR A 784 -7.14 -27.17 -17.09
CA THR A 784 -6.47 -28.47 -17.06
C THR A 784 -6.46 -29.00 -15.64
N VAL A 785 -7.09 -30.14 -15.40
CA VAL A 785 -7.21 -30.77 -14.09
C VAL A 785 -6.51 -32.11 -14.07
N ILE A 786 -5.49 -32.25 -13.24
CA ILE A 786 -4.79 -33.52 -12.98
C ILE A 786 -5.12 -33.90 -11.54
N ALA A 787 -6.03 -34.85 -11.38
CA ALA A 787 -6.48 -35.31 -10.08
C ALA A 787 -6.03 -36.73 -9.81
N GLN A 788 -5.20 -36.90 -8.78
CA GLN A 788 -4.69 -38.20 -8.38
C GLN A 788 -5.25 -38.57 -7.00
N GLY A 789 -6.04 -39.60 -6.93
CA GLY A 789 -6.43 -40.18 -5.64
C GLY A 789 -5.26 -40.88 -4.96
N GLY A 790 -5.30 -40.94 -3.65
CA GLY A 790 -4.38 -41.79 -2.89
C GLY A 790 -4.59 -43.28 -3.10
N ASN A 791 -3.95 -44.10 -2.30
CA ASN A 791 -3.95 -45.58 -2.45
C ASN A 791 -5.32 -46.25 -2.63
N GLN A 792 -6.37 -45.65 -2.09
CA GLN A 792 -7.74 -46.18 -2.15
C GLN A 792 -8.77 -45.04 -2.42
N GLY A 793 -8.38 -43.84 -2.64
CA GLY A 793 -9.23 -42.72 -3.03
C GLY A 793 -9.55 -42.69 -4.52
N ALA A 794 -10.58 -42.00 -4.93
CA ALA A 794 -10.83 -41.66 -6.32
C ALA A 794 -9.91 -40.53 -6.81
N GLY A 795 -9.64 -40.48 -8.10
CA GLY A 795 -9.02 -39.27 -8.69
C GLY A 795 -9.90 -38.03 -8.43
N ILE A 796 -11.18 -38.12 -8.81
CA ILE A 796 -12.21 -37.11 -8.56
C ILE A 796 -13.41 -37.81 -7.92
N GLY A 797 -13.83 -37.39 -6.72
CA GLY A 797 -15.02 -37.92 -6.03
C GLY A 797 -14.76 -38.34 -4.59
N GLY A 798 -15.01 -39.62 -4.27
CA GLY A 798 -14.94 -40.15 -2.90
C GLY A 798 -13.54 -40.50 -2.42
N GLY A 799 -13.23 -40.31 -1.16
CA GLY A 799 -12.11 -40.93 -0.48
C GLY A 799 -12.39 -42.43 -0.28
N LYS A 800 -11.49 -43.17 0.39
CA LYS A 800 -11.71 -44.60 0.70
C LYS A 800 -13.07 -44.77 1.39
N SER A 801 -13.91 -45.68 0.89
CA SER A 801 -15.27 -45.96 1.32
C SER A 801 -16.29 -44.82 1.14
N GLY A 802 -15.88 -43.71 0.52
CA GLY A 802 -16.73 -42.57 0.17
C GLY A 802 -17.27 -42.67 -1.26
N ALA A 803 -18.50 -42.23 -1.49
CA ALA A 803 -19.10 -42.13 -2.81
C ALA A 803 -18.64 -40.86 -3.56
N GLY A 804 -18.65 -40.92 -4.89
CA GLY A 804 -18.57 -39.74 -5.75
C GLY A 804 -19.95 -39.45 -6.32
N ASN A 805 -20.56 -38.33 -5.93
CA ASN A 805 -21.94 -38.02 -6.27
C ASN A 805 -22.04 -36.69 -7.04
N ASN A 806 -22.92 -36.66 -8.09
CA ASN A 806 -23.21 -35.43 -8.82
C ASN A 806 -21.91 -34.75 -9.34
N ILE A 807 -21.17 -35.50 -10.14
CA ILE A 807 -19.93 -34.98 -10.78
C ILE A 807 -20.29 -34.57 -12.21
N ASP A 808 -20.09 -33.29 -12.55
CA ASP A 808 -20.40 -32.73 -13.88
C ASP A 808 -19.13 -32.21 -14.56
N ILE A 809 -18.81 -32.75 -15.72
CA ILE A 809 -17.71 -32.32 -16.56
C ILE A 809 -18.26 -31.84 -17.89
N SER A 810 -18.21 -30.54 -18.10
CA SER A 810 -18.73 -29.88 -19.30
C SER A 810 -17.65 -29.30 -20.22
N GLY A 811 -16.37 -29.30 -19.77
CA GLY A 811 -15.25 -28.74 -20.53
C GLY A 811 -13.89 -29.03 -19.89
N GLY A 812 -12.84 -28.48 -20.51
CA GLY A 812 -11.47 -28.60 -20.03
C GLY A 812 -10.78 -29.90 -20.43
N THR A 813 -9.55 -30.08 -19.93
CA THR A 813 -8.76 -31.32 -19.99
C THR A 813 -8.68 -31.92 -18.60
N VAL A 814 -9.25 -33.09 -18.40
CA VAL A 814 -9.33 -33.77 -17.11
C VAL A 814 -8.56 -35.09 -17.15
N ILE A 815 -7.58 -35.24 -16.28
CA ILE A 815 -6.84 -36.47 -16.07
C ILE A 815 -7.07 -36.89 -14.61
N ALA A 816 -7.91 -37.92 -14.42
CA ALA A 816 -8.26 -38.42 -13.11
C ALA A 816 -7.73 -39.84 -12.91
N THR A 817 -6.89 -40.05 -11.90
CA THR A 817 -6.23 -41.35 -11.70
C THR A 817 -6.45 -41.85 -10.28
N ALA A 818 -6.86 -43.11 -10.15
CA ALA A 818 -6.85 -43.85 -8.91
C ALA A 818 -5.71 -44.87 -8.93
N THR A 819 -4.96 -44.96 -7.83
CA THR A 819 -3.81 -45.86 -7.70
C THR A 819 -4.04 -46.97 -6.68
N ALA A 820 -3.32 -48.09 -6.84
CA ALA A 820 -3.42 -49.20 -5.89
C ALA A 820 -2.82 -48.88 -4.53
N GLY A 821 -3.50 -49.31 -3.47
CA GLY A 821 -2.96 -49.41 -2.13
C GLY A 821 -2.18 -50.71 -1.87
N ASP A 822 -1.75 -50.91 -0.63
CA ASP A 822 -0.96 -52.09 -0.21
C ASP A 822 -1.67 -53.42 -0.45
N HIS A 823 -3.01 -53.43 -0.57
CA HIS A 823 -3.84 -54.60 -0.87
C HIS A 823 -4.24 -54.73 -2.34
N GLY A 824 -3.66 -53.87 -3.20
CA GLY A 824 -3.86 -53.95 -4.64
C GLY A 824 -5.21 -53.50 -5.21
N ALA A 825 -6.17 -53.15 -4.37
CA ALA A 825 -7.50 -52.70 -4.83
C ALA A 825 -7.61 -51.15 -4.84
N THR A 826 -8.40 -50.59 -5.80
CA THR A 826 -8.44 -49.16 -6.06
C THR A 826 -9.84 -48.52 -6.00
N GLY A 827 -9.89 -47.19 -5.87
CA GLY A 827 -11.06 -46.38 -6.21
C GLY A 827 -11.26 -46.25 -7.72
N ALA A 828 -12.26 -45.50 -8.12
CA ALA A 828 -12.47 -45.11 -9.52
C ALA A 828 -11.55 -43.96 -9.93
N GLY A 829 -11.25 -43.84 -11.20
CA GLY A 829 -10.63 -42.62 -11.75
C GLY A 829 -11.52 -41.40 -11.45
N ILE A 830 -12.79 -41.46 -11.83
CA ILE A 830 -13.85 -40.48 -11.49
C ILE A 830 -15.03 -41.24 -10.84
N GLY A 831 -15.39 -40.88 -9.60
CA GLY A 831 -16.52 -41.49 -8.89
C GLY A 831 -16.18 -41.94 -7.49
N GLY A 832 -16.53 -43.21 -7.12
CA GLY A 832 -16.29 -43.71 -5.77
C GLY A 832 -14.87 -44.07 -5.43
N GLY A 833 -14.43 -43.84 -4.22
CA GLY A 833 -13.20 -44.44 -3.70
C GLY A 833 -13.35 -45.95 -3.50
N TYR A 834 -12.31 -46.64 -2.96
CA TYR A 834 -12.42 -48.05 -2.58
C TYR A 834 -13.69 -48.33 -1.76
N ALA A 835 -14.49 -49.26 -2.15
CA ALA A 835 -15.79 -49.55 -1.56
C ALA A 835 -16.79 -48.35 -1.57
N GLY A 836 -16.63 -47.44 -2.49
CA GLY A 836 -17.50 -46.29 -2.72
C GLY A 836 -18.26 -46.36 -4.05
N MET A 837 -19.50 -45.88 -4.07
CA MET A 837 -20.32 -45.82 -5.28
C MET A 837 -19.98 -44.56 -6.11
N GLY A 838 -20.14 -44.65 -7.45
CA GLY A 838 -20.13 -43.49 -8.35
C GLY A 838 -21.56 -43.21 -8.82
N ASN A 839 -22.15 -42.09 -8.36
CA ASN A 839 -23.54 -41.79 -8.66
C ASN A 839 -23.72 -40.45 -9.40
N ASN A 840 -24.58 -40.45 -10.40
CA ASN A 840 -24.93 -39.22 -11.17
C ASN A 840 -23.70 -38.51 -11.71
N ILE A 841 -22.93 -39.20 -12.53
CA ILE A 841 -21.73 -38.62 -13.19
C ILE A 841 -22.11 -38.23 -14.60
N THR A 842 -21.98 -36.94 -14.94
CA THR A 842 -22.33 -36.41 -16.25
C THR A 842 -21.07 -35.86 -16.96
N ILE A 843 -20.88 -36.30 -18.20
CA ILE A 843 -19.85 -35.74 -19.07
C ILE A 843 -20.51 -35.20 -20.34
N SER A 844 -20.51 -33.90 -20.54
CA SER A 844 -21.13 -33.24 -21.69
C SER A 844 -20.12 -32.57 -22.62
N GLY A 845 -18.84 -32.52 -22.24
CA GLY A 845 -17.77 -31.89 -23.04
C GLY A 845 -16.38 -32.17 -22.47
N GLY A 846 -15.37 -31.52 -23.08
CA GLY A 846 -13.97 -31.62 -22.70
C GLY A 846 -13.24 -32.89 -23.17
N THR A 847 -11.98 -32.98 -22.75
CA THR A 847 -11.12 -34.17 -22.93
C THR A 847 -10.87 -34.81 -21.58
N VAL A 848 -11.45 -36.00 -21.37
CA VAL A 848 -11.45 -36.68 -20.07
C VAL A 848 -10.66 -38.00 -20.18
N THR A 849 -9.66 -38.15 -19.34
CA THR A 849 -8.94 -39.42 -19.15
C THR A 849 -9.12 -39.86 -17.70
N ALA A 850 -9.86 -40.91 -17.49
CA ALA A 850 -10.14 -41.45 -16.17
C ALA A 850 -9.55 -42.87 -16.09
N THR A 851 -8.60 -43.08 -15.16
CA THR A 851 -7.88 -44.37 -15.06
C THR A 851 -7.95 -44.89 -13.61
N SER A 852 -8.25 -46.16 -13.49
CA SER A 852 -8.13 -46.94 -12.28
C SER A 852 -7.12 -48.06 -12.52
N THR A 853 -6.05 -48.16 -11.74
CA THR A 853 -5.00 -49.14 -11.91
C THR A 853 -4.72 -49.90 -10.62
N ALA A 854 -5.07 -51.15 -10.61
CA ALA A 854 -4.76 -52.09 -9.53
C ALA A 854 -3.48 -52.85 -9.79
N THR A 855 -2.73 -53.19 -8.75
CA THR A 855 -1.49 -53.96 -8.82
C THR A 855 -1.46 -55.05 -7.77
N GLY A 856 -0.74 -56.16 -8.05
CA GLY A 856 -0.56 -57.25 -7.13
C GLY A 856 -1.46 -58.49 -7.43
N GLU A 857 -1.17 -59.61 -6.85
CA GLU A 857 -1.77 -60.95 -7.11
C GLU A 857 -3.31 -61.02 -6.91
N TYR A 858 -3.87 -60.09 -6.11
CA TYR A 858 -5.31 -59.97 -5.86
C TYR A 858 -5.79 -58.53 -6.13
N GLY A 859 -5.09 -57.78 -6.91
CA GLY A 859 -5.40 -56.38 -7.20
C GLY A 859 -6.69 -56.24 -8.00
N CYS A 860 -7.67 -55.61 -7.44
CA CYS A 860 -9.00 -55.45 -8.03
C CYS A 860 -9.22 -53.96 -8.35
N ALA A 861 -9.37 -53.62 -9.62
CA ALA A 861 -9.54 -52.27 -10.06
C ALA A 861 -10.97 -51.75 -9.92
N GLY A 862 -11.12 -50.49 -9.47
CA GLY A 862 -12.35 -49.73 -9.63
C GLY A 862 -12.64 -49.42 -11.11
N ALA A 863 -13.74 -48.77 -11.39
CA ALA A 863 -14.06 -48.31 -12.72
C ALA A 863 -13.12 -47.14 -13.14
N GLY A 864 -12.90 -46.96 -14.42
CA GLY A 864 -12.35 -45.73 -14.96
C GLY A 864 -13.25 -44.55 -14.54
N ILE A 865 -14.57 -44.67 -14.86
CA ILE A 865 -15.63 -43.74 -14.44
C ILE A 865 -16.73 -44.52 -13.78
N GLY A 866 -17.00 -44.29 -12.48
CA GLY A 866 -18.09 -44.97 -11.78
C GLY A 866 -17.73 -45.43 -10.37
N GLY A 867 -18.05 -46.75 -10.06
CA GLY A 867 -17.80 -47.31 -8.72
C GLY A 867 -16.34 -47.68 -8.49
N GLY A 868 -15.88 -47.58 -7.24
CA GLY A 868 -14.63 -48.17 -6.79
C GLY A 868 -14.74 -49.70 -6.66
N TYR A 869 -13.71 -50.37 -6.06
CA TYR A 869 -13.72 -51.80 -5.75
C TYR A 869 -15.04 -52.22 -5.17
N ALA A 870 -15.63 -53.30 -5.72
CA ALA A 870 -16.85 -53.93 -5.26
C ALA A 870 -18.07 -52.97 -5.16
N CYS A 871 -18.10 -51.87 -5.91
CA CYS A 871 -19.17 -50.89 -5.92
C CYS A 871 -19.70 -50.59 -7.32
N MET A 872 -20.96 -50.15 -7.36
CA MET A 872 -21.66 -49.82 -8.60
C MET A 872 -21.41 -48.37 -9.02
N GLY A 873 -21.36 -48.10 -10.32
CA GLY A 873 -21.57 -46.80 -10.91
C GLY A 873 -23.02 -46.69 -11.40
N ILE A 874 -23.77 -45.68 -10.92
CA ILE A 874 -25.20 -45.54 -11.20
C ILE A 874 -25.46 -44.11 -11.75
N GLY A 875 -26.32 -44.01 -12.79
CA GLY A 875 -26.67 -42.72 -13.37
C GLY A 875 -25.49 -42.02 -14.08
N ILE A 876 -24.65 -42.80 -14.77
CA ILE A 876 -23.56 -42.26 -15.55
C ILE A 876 -24.08 -41.88 -16.91
N THR A 877 -23.93 -40.61 -17.30
CA THR A 877 -24.40 -40.07 -18.57
C THR A 877 -23.25 -39.41 -19.33
N ILE A 878 -23.03 -39.81 -20.57
CA ILE A 878 -22.08 -39.17 -21.48
C ILE A 878 -22.81 -38.65 -22.70
N SER A 879 -22.81 -37.35 -22.88
CA SER A 879 -23.50 -36.65 -23.96
C SER A 879 -22.59 -35.87 -24.91
N GLY A 880 -21.27 -35.89 -24.66
CA GLY A 880 -20.28 -35.16 -25.47
C GLY A 880 -18.87 -35.37 -25.00
N GLY A 881 -17.89 -34.69 -25.63
CA GLY A 881 -16.47 -34.72 -25.26
C GLY A 881 -15.69 -35.92 -25.81
N THR A 882 -14.40 -35.96 -25.50
CA THR A 882 -13.50 -37.07 -25.83
C THR A 882 -13.12 -37.75 -24.52
N VAL A 883 -13.59 -38.97 -24.33
CA VAL A 883 -13.51 -39.70 -23.05
C VAL A 883 -12.67 -40.95 -23.19
N THR A 884 -11.62 -41.09 -22.41
CA THR A 884 -10.85 -42.30 -22.24
C THR A 884 -11.04 -42.81 -20.80
N ALA A 885 -11.69 -43.92 -20.65
CA ALA A 885 -12.00 -44.52 -19.36
C ALA A 885 -11.38 -45.92 -19.24
N LEU A 886 -10.38 -46.07 -18.41
CA LEU A 886 -9.61 -47.31 -18.31
C LEU A 886 -9.66 -47.87 -16.91
N SER A 887 -9.93 -49.16 -16.79
CA SER A 887 -9.73 -49.99 -15.63
C SER A 887 -8.73 -51.09 -15.98
N THR A 888 -7.67 -51.20 -15.21
CA THR A 888 -6.57 -52.15 -15.47
C THR A 888 -6.16 -52.84 -14.17
N ALA A 889 -5.91 -54.15 -14.26
CA ALA A 889 -5.37 -54.93 -13.18
C ALA A 889 -4.25 -55.87 -13.74
N ASP A 890 -3.36 -56.34 -12.87
CA ASP A 890 -2.28 -57.28 -13.27
C ASP A 890 -2.88 -58.59 -13.84
N GLU A 891 -4.06 -59.02 -13.39
CA GLU A 891 -4.85 -60.09 -13.93
C GLU A 891 -6.17 -59.56 -14.47
N ALA A 892 -6.51 -59.84 -15.74
CA ALA A 892 -7.73 -59.34 -16.40
C ALA A 892 -9.05 -59.74 -15.72
N TYR A 893 -9.04 -60.76 -14.88
CA TYR A 893 -10.23 -61.21 -14.13
C TYR A 893 -10.66 -60.21 -13.06
N TRP A 894 -9.76 -59.39 -12.56
CA TRP A 894 -9.97 -58.40 -11.53
C TRP A 894 -10.13 -57.00 -12.04
N GLU A 895 -10.25 -56.81 -13.36
CA GLU A 895 -10.56 -55.52 -13.95
C GLU A 895 -12.00 -55.10 -13.72
N GLY A 896 -12.24 -53.86 -13.35
CA GLY A 896 -13.55 -53.19 -13.35
C GLY A 896 -13.97 -52.83 -14.80
N TYR A 897 -15.07 -52.11 -14.89
CA TYR A 897 -15.50 -51.52 -16.16
C TYR A 897 -14.74 -50.24 -16.44
N GLY A 898 -14.45 -49.93 -17.70
CA GLY A 898 -14.00 -48.63 -18.08
C GLY A 898 -14.99 -47.57 -17.64
N ILE A 899 -16.30 -47.80 -17.90
CA ILE A 899 -17.39 -46.95 -17.44
C ILE A 899 -18.45 -47.84 -16.78
N GLY A 900 -18.83 -47.54 -15.52
CA GLY A 900 -19.83 -48.33 -14.78
C GLY A 900 -19.34 -48.82 -13.40
N SER A 901 -19.36 -50.10 -13.15
CA SER A 901 -19.05 -50.70 -11.86
C SER A 901 -17.58 -51.09 -11.74
N GLY A 902 -17.05 -51.10 -10.56
CA GLY A 902 -15.74 -51.70 -10.24
C GLY A 902 -15.80 -53.23 -10.37
N CYS A 903 -14.64 -53.92 -10.15
CA CYS A 903 -14.60 -55.38 -10.20
C CYS A 903 -15.55 -56.01 -9.15
N SER A 904 -15.98 -57.27 -9.40
CA SER A 904 -16.80 -58.05 -8.48
C SER A 904 -18.23 -57.54 -8.23
N THR A 905 -18.79 -56.65 -9.04
CA THR A 905 -20.15 -56.12 -8.92
C THR A 905 -20.98 -56.35 -10.19
N GLY A 906 -22.30 -56.19 -10.01
CA GLY A 906 -23.24 -56.34 -11.14
C GLY A 906 -23.09 -55.21 -12.19
N ILE A 907 -23.75 -55.37 -13.31
CA ILE A 907 -23.74 -54.45 -14.44
C ILE A 907 -24.65 -53.26 -14.12
N SER A 908 -24.14 -52.06 -14.20
CA SER A 908 -24.92 -50.83 -14.34
C SER A 908 -24.65 -50.27 -15.75
N GLY A 909 -25.68 -50.13 -16.57
CA GLY A 909 -25.55 -49.62 -17.91
C GLY A 909 -25.38 -48.09 -17.90
N PRO A 910 -24.28 -47.54 -18.40
CA PRO A 910 -24.17 -46.08 -18.62
C PRO A 910 -25.08 -45.67 -19.80
N GLU A 911 -25.59 -44.44 -19.73
CA GLU A 911 -26.33 -43.80 -20.82
C GLU A 911 -25.35 -43.00 -21.69
N ILE A 912 -25.21 -43.33 -22.96
CA ILE A 912 -24.28 -42.68 -23.89
C ILE A 912 -25.04 -42.12 -25.09
N TYR A 913 -25.08 -40.79 -25.18
CA TYR A 913 -25.79 -40.08 -26.23
C TYR A 913 -24.85 -39.27 -27.18
N GLY A 914 -23.58 -39.25 -26.91
CA GLY A 914 -22.60 -38.51 -27.69
C GLY A 914 -21.18 -38.72 -27.16
N GLY A 915 -20.23 -38.08 -27.83
CA GLY A 915 -18.81 -38.10 -27.50
C GLY A 915 -17.99 -39.10 -28.30
N ASN A 916 -16.66 -39.04 -28.16
CA ASN A 916 -15.71 -40.04 -28.61
C ASN A 916 -15.21 -40.82 -27.40
N ILE A 917 -15.66 -42.05 -27.25
CA ILE A 917 -15.52 -42.79 -25.99
C ILE A 917 -14.70 -44.07 -26.17
N LYS A 918 -13.52 -44.11 -25.57
CA LYS A 918 -12.69 -45.32 -25.48
C LYS A 918 -12.71 -45.85 -24.06
N ALA A 919 -13.23 -47.01 -23.86
CA ALA A 919 -13.30 -47.66 -22.55
C ALA A 919 -12.70 -49.06 -22.59
N SER A 920 -11.99 -49.51 -21.51
CA SER A 920 -11.39 -50.83 -21.42
C SER A 920 -12.44 -51.94 -21.41
N ARG A 921 -13.61 -51.67 -20.80
CA ARG A 921 -14.72 -52.62 -20.72
C ARG A 921 -16.03 -51.85 -20.62
N LEU A 922 -17.00 -52.16 -21.46
CA LEU A 922 -18.35 -51.63 -21.46
C LEU A 922 -19.36 -52.75 -21.49
N SER A 923 -20.45 -52.59 -20.73
CA SER A 923 -21.55 -53.57 -20.78
C SER A 923 -22.87 -52.93 -20.36
N GLY A 924 -23.98 -53.32 -21.00
CA GLY A 924 -25.29 -52.79 -20.72
C GLY A 924 -25.45 -51.30 -21.07
N VAL A 925 -24.75 -50.82 -22.07
CA VAL A 925 -24.79 -49.40 -22.50
C VAL A 925 -26.16 -49.13 -23.13
N LEU A 926 -26.78 -48.04 -22.71
CA LEU A 926 -28.04 -47.55 -23.26
C LEU A 926 -27.80 -46.33 -24.15
N GLY A 927 -28.21 -46.34 -25.38
CA GLY A 927 -28.29 -45.21 -26.29
C GLY A 927 -29.70 -44.66 -26.34
N LYS A 928 -29.87 -43.42 -26.79
CA LYS A 928 -31.15 -42.74 -26.90
C LYS A 928 -31.49 -42.47 -28.37
N ASP A 929 -32.70 -42.91 -28.79
CA ASP A 929 -33.29 -42.52 -30.07
C ASP A 929 -34.64 -41.83 -29.82
N GLY A 930 -34.70 -40.52 -29.94
CA GLY A 930 -35.79 -39.71 -29.42
C GLY A 930 -35.80 -39.70 -27.86
N ASP A 931 -36.94 -40.11 -27.27
CA ASP A 931 -37.10 -40.25 -25.81
C ASP A 931 -36.99 -41.70 -25.31
N GLU A 932 -36.70 -42.64 -26.18
CA GLU A 932 -36.59 -44.07 -25.85
C GLU A 932 -35.11 -44.48 -25.69
N LEU A 933 -34.83 -45.29 -24.65
CA LEU A 933 -33.52 -45.88 -24.34
C LEU A 933 -33.41 -47.28 -25.00
N HIS A 934 -32.36 -47.51 -25.77
CA HIS A 934 -32.06 -48.77 -26.45
C HIS A 934 -30.65 -49.27 -26.11
N GLU A 935 -30.40 -50.58 -26.17
CA GLU A 935 -29.06 -51.11 -26.12
C GLU A 935 -28.17 -50.54 -27.23
N ALA A 936 -27.03 -50.03 -26.88
CA ALA A 936 -26.06 -49.45 -27.82
C ALA A 936 -24.78 -50.31 -27.90
N TYR A 937 -24.17 -50.30 -29.04
CA TYR A 937 -22.96 -51.07 -29.34
C TYR A 937 -21.85 -50.16 -29.83
N LEU A 938 -20.63 -50.41 -29.40
CA LEU A 938 -19.44 -49.65 -29.76
C LEU A 938 -19.17 -49.75 -31.28
N ALA A 939 -19.10 -48.61 -31.96
CA ALA A 939 -18.62 -48.44 -33.31
C ALA A 939 -17.35 -47.58 -33.33
N ARG A 940 -16.44 -47.84 -34.23
CA ARG A 940 -15.26 -46.97 -34.44
C ARG A 940 -15.08 -46.58 -35.90
N ALA A 941 -14.61 -45.33 -36.09
CA ALA A 941 -14.27 -44.81 -37.40
C ALA A 941 -12.79 -44.43 -37.43
N ASP A 942 -12.07 -44.90 -38.46
CA ASP A 942 -10.69 -44.50 -38.67
C ASP A 942 -10.64 -43.15 -39.38
N LEU A 943 -10.21 -42.13 -38.71
CA LEU A 943 -10.07 -40.78 -39.21
C LEU A 943 -8.62 -40.30 -39.29
N LEU A 944 -7.65 -41.22 -39.13
CA LEU A 944 -6.23 -40.90 -39.08
C LEU A 944 -5.75 -40.13 -40.35
N LEU A 945 -6.23 -40.54 -41.51
CA LEU A 945 -5.90 -39.90 -42.81
C LEU A 945 -6.68 -38.57 -43.05
N LEU A 946 -7.83 -38.39 -42.44
CA LEU A 946 -8.68 -37.22 -42.63
C LEU A 946 -8.45 -36.11 -41.60
N ALA A 947 -8.26 -36.46 -40.35
CA ALA A 947 -8.18 -35.51 -39.25
C ALA A 947 -6.88 -35.62 -38.47
N GLY A 948 -6.17 -36.75 -38.51
CA GLY A 948 -4.97 -36.99 -37.72
C GLY A 948 -5.27 -37.52 -36.32
N LYS A 949 -4.26 -37.50 -35.45
CA LYS A 949 -4.34 -37.91 -34.04
C LYS A 949 -4.67 -36.72 -33.18
N ASN A 950 -5.46 -36.94 -32.13
CA ASN A 950 -5.85 -35.91 -31.18
C ASN A 950 -6.39 -34.60 -31.84
N ALA A 951 -6.99 -34.75 -33.02
CA ALA A 951 -7.46 -33.63 -33.81
C ALA A 951 -8.94 -33.30 -33.51
N ALA A 952 -9.23 -32.04 -33.29
CA ALA A 952 -10.59 -31.57 -33.09
C ALA A 952 -11.41 -31.76 -34.37
N LEU A 953 -12.61 -32.31 -34.27
CA LEU A 953 -13.48 -32.59 -35.38
C LEU A 953 -14.48 -31.48 -35.76
N GLY A 954 -14.44 -30.36 -35.05
CA GLY A 954 -15.42 -29.28 -35.25
C GLY A 954 -16.80 -29.71 -34.79
N ASN A 955 -17.81 -29.57 -35.69
CA ASN A 955 -19.19 -30.00 -35.42
C ASN A 955 -19.61 -31.09 -36.45
N PRO A 956 -19.05 -32.31 -36.34
CA PRO A 956 -19.40 -33.37 -37.31
C PRO A 956 -20.84 -33.83 -37.10
N VAL A 957 -21.46 -34.26 -38.19
CA VAL A 957 -22.81 -34.85 -38.18
C VAL A 957 -22.70 -36.33 -38.49
N LEU A 958 -23.23 -37.19 -37.60
CA LEU A 958 -23.26 -38.61 -37.80
C LEU A 958 -24.49 -39.01 -38.63
N GLN A 959 -24.25 -39.72 -39.75
CA GLN A 959 -25.31 -40.25 -40.57
C GLN A 959 -25.09 -41.74 -40.84
N THR A 960 -26.13 -42.53 -40.69
CA THR A 960 -26.13 -43.93 -41.12
C THR A 960 -26.66 -44.00 -42.55
N TYR A 961 -26.03 -44.82 -43.39
CA TYR A 961 -26.46 -45.15 -44.74
C TYR A 961 -26.87 -46.58 -44.88
N ASN A 962 -28.16 -46.81 -45.20
CA ASN A 962 -28.65 -48.14 -45.43
C ASN A 962 -28.34 -48.60 -46.88
N LYS A 963 -27.37 -49.46 -47.04
CA LYS A 963 -26.93 -49.93 -48.35
C LYS A 963 -28.04 -50.71 -49.16
N LYS A 964 -29.09 -51.19 -48.49
CA LYS A 964 -30.17 -51.88 -49.14
C LYS A 964 -31.32 -51.00 -49.66
N THR A 965 -31.63 -49.94 -48.88
CA THR A 965 -32.70 -49.00 -49.23
C THR A 965 -32.18 -47.70 -49.86
N GLY A 966 -30.89 -47.41 -49.75
CA GLY A 966 -30.34 -46.17 -50.24
C GLY A 966 -30.65 -44.96 -49.33
N GLU A 967 -31.21 -45.16 -48.16
CA GLU A 967 -31.65 -44.13 -47.24
C GLU A 967 -30.52 -43.69 -46.32
N THR A 968 -30.45 -42.41 -46.04
CA THR A 968 -29.55 -41.80 -45.06
C THR A 968 -30.38 -41.27 -43.90
N LYS A 969 -30.05 -41.69 -42.68
CA LYS A 969 -30.65 -41.20 -41.42
C LYS A 969 -29.57 -40.45 -40.63
N THR A 970 -29.83 -39.20 -40.25
CA THR A 970 -29.02 -38.49 -39.29
C THR A 970 -29.33 -39.01 -37.87
N LEU A 971 -28.31 -39.37 -37.17
CA LEU A 971 -28.45 -39.87 -35.79
C LEU A 971 -28.29 -38.66 -34.82
N SER A 972 -29.04 -38.71 -33.73
CA SER A 972 -29.00 -37.70 -32.66
C SER A 972 -27.81 -37.88 -31.70
N TYR A 973 -26.73 -38.49 -32.19
CA TYR A 973 -25.50 -38.67 -31.41
C TYR A 973 -24.68 -37.34 -31.39
N ASN A 974 -24.41 -36.81 -30.25
CA ASN A 974 -23.73 -35.54 -30.09
C ASN A 974 -22.22 -35.71 -30.24
N LEU A 975 -21.60 -34.98 -31.19
CA LEU A 975 -20.15 -34.96 -31.40
C LEU A 975 -19.55 -33.59 -31.12
N LYS A 976 -20.19 -32.76 -30.25
CA LYS A 976 -19.67 -31.50 -29.83
C LYS A 976 -18.38 -31.72 -28.97
N ASP A 977 -17.38 -30.89 -29.19
CA ASP A 977 -16.09 -30.88 -28.49
C ASP A 977 -15.32 -32.22 -28.54
N VAL A 978 -15.49 -32.96 -29.64
CA VAL A 978 -14.88 -34.28 -29.85
C VAL A 978 -13.55 -34.13 -30.62
N CYS A 979 -12.52 -34.84 -30.16
CA CYS A 979 -11.26 -35.03 -30.89
C CYS A 979 -11.10 -36.50 -31.31
N THR A 980 -10.32 -36.78 -32.34
CA THR A 980 -9.84 -38.14 -32.59
C THR A 980 -8.93 -38.56 -31.41
N MET A 981 -8.89 -39.87 -31.15
CA MET A 981 -7.97 -40.40 -30.14
C MET A 981 -6.52 -40.40 -30.64
N GLU A 982 -5.58 -40.74 -29.74
CA GLU A 982 -4.14 -40.89 -30.06
C GLU A 982 -3.86 -41.90 -31.19
N ASP A 983 -4.71 -42.87 -31.39
CA ASP A 983 -4.67 -43.82 -32.47
C ASP A 983 -5.30 -43.33 -33.79
N GLY A 984 -5.89 -42.12 -33.79
CA GLY A 984 -6.57 -41.50 -34.93
C GLY A 984 -8.01 -41.97 -35.15
N TYR A 985 -8.58 -42.77 -34.23
CA TYR A 985 -9.95 -43.26 -34.32
C TYR A 985 -10.97 -42.37 -33.63
N LEU A 986 -12.19 -42.45 -34.11
CA LEU A 986 -13.39 -41.97 -33.46
C LEU A 986 -14.16 -43.18 -32.96
N TYR A 987 -14.43 -43.24 -31.65
CA TYR A 987 -15.18 -44.33 -31.01
C TYR A 987 -16.56 -43.80 -30.58
N MET A 988 -17.63 -44.43 -31.04
CA MET A 988 -19.02 -43.98 -30.87
C MET A 988 -19.91 -45.07 -30.30
#